data_134feb67c07a6e76d81b4c63a7f9252d
#
_entry.id   134feb67c07a6e76d81b4c63a7f9252d
#
_cell.length_a   1.000
_cell.length_b   1.000
_cell.length_c   1.000
_cell.angle_alpha   90.00
_cell.angle_beta   90.00
_cell.angle_gamma   90.00
#
_symmetry.space_group_name_H-M   'P 1'
#
loop_
_entity.id
_entity.type
_entity.pdbx_description
1 polymer ?
#
loop_
_entity_poly.entity_id
_entity_poly.type
_entity_poly.pdbx_seq_one_letter_code
_entity_poly.pdbx_strand_id
1 'polypeptide(L)'
;MDNQWDNLRNATLNLVTAAPEPDELRRIDAYWRACNYLCAGMLYLQANPLLREPLLPEHMKNRLLGHWGSDPGQTFIWVHLNRLITKYDLDAIYISGPGHGAPATLSNSYLEGVYSEVYPHLSQNLHGMQKFLKQFSFPGGIGSHCTPETPGSIHEGGELGYSLSHGFGAAFDNPDLIVTVAVGDGEAETGPLATSWHSNKFLNPICDGAVLPVLHLNGYKIANPTLLARITHEELESLFIGYGWKPYFVEGDDPEQMHPKMAQVMEQCILEIRAIQQKARSAPAGTHTERPRWPMIVLRTPKGWTCPKQIDGHTLEGSWRSHQMPILDPKTNPEHLKLVEKWMRSYRPEELFDEAGTLIPELRALPPKGARRISGNPHANGGLLRKPLELPDFRDYAVKVEAPGLTRLSPTNILGHFLCDVMRNNMNNFRVFGPDETASNKLDAIYAASPKTWLAEMIPSDADGGFLSTHGRVMEMLSEHTLEGWFEGYLLTGRHGFFSSYEAFVHIIDSMFNQHAKWLEKSKLELRWRAPISSLNLLITSLVWRQDHNGFTHQDPGFLDIVTNKSPEVTRIYLPPDANCLLSVADHCLRSTNYVNVIVADKALHLQYLTMGEAIDHCTKGIGIWDFASNDDGIEPDVVMACAGDIPTLEALAAVAILRERCPEVKIRFVNVVDLFRLMPEEEHPHGLSSREFDSLFTKDKPVIFNFHAYASLIHKLTYRRTNHDNIHVRGYKEKGNINTPLELAILNQVDRFNLAMDVIDRVPSLQVRAAHTKEWLKNQIIDSICYANENGIDRPEIRDWKWPTKSAQS
;
A
#
# COMPACT_ATOMS: atom_id res chain seq x y z
N MET A 1 -31.82 -1.66 -24.46
CA MET A 1 -31.27 -1.99 -23.13
C MET A 1 -31.99 -3.19 -22.50
N ASP A 2 -33.30 -3.28 -22.60
CA ASP A 2 -34.09 -4.36 -21.95
C ASP A 2 -33.71 -5.79 -22.39
N ASN A 3 -33.42 -6.02 -23.67
CA ASN A 3 -33.02 -7.35 -24.16
C ASN A 3 -31.63 -7.84 -23.63
N GLN A 4 -30.77 -6.95 -23.21
CA GLN A 4 -29.42 -7.32 -22.71
C GLN A 4 -29.47 -7.80 -21.25
N TRP A 5 -30.39 -7.23 -20.48
CA TRP A 5 -30.63 -7.60 -19.07
C TRP A 5 -31.29 -8.98 -18.95
N ASP A 6 -32.29 -9.25 -19.78
CA ASP A 6 -33.01 -10.54 -19.82
C ASP A 6 -32.11 -11.67 -20.34
N ASN A 7 -31.21 -11.37 -21.27
CA ASN A 7 -30.24 -12.35 -21.77
C ASN A 7 -29.16 -12.68 -20.71
N LEU A 8 -28.75 -11.73 -19.88
CA LEU A 8 -27.81 -11.97 -18.76
C LEU A 8 -28.44 -12.81 -17.66
N ARG A 9 -29.68 -12.52 -17.26
CA ARG A 9 -30.44 -13.32 -16.28
C ARG A 9 -30.65 -14.75 -16.76
N ASN A 10 -31.02 -14.94 -18.00
CA ASN A 10 -31.23 -16.28 -18.59
C ASN A 10 -29.93 -17.06 -18.76
N ALA A 11 -28.78 -16.37 -18.98
CA ALA A 11 -27.47 -17.04 -19.09
C ALA A 11 -26.93 -17.54 -17.75
N THR A 12 -27.27 -16.87 -16.61
CA THR A 12 -26.88 -17.31 -15.28
C THR A 12 -27.61 -18.58 -14.81
N LEU A 13 -28.74 -18.92 -15.43
CA LEU A 13 -29.54 -20.12 -15.09
C LEU A 13 -29.11 -21.38 -15.84
N ASN A 14 -28.34 -21.28 -16.93
CA ASN A 14 -27.93 -22.41 -17.76
C ASN A 14 -26.44 -22.73 -17.58
N LEU A 15 -26.11 -23.51 -16.54
CA LEU A 15 -24.76 -24.08 -16.40
C LEU A 15 -24.52 -25.11 -17.49
N VAL A 16 -23.44 -24.93 -18.25
CA VAL A 16 -23.01 -25.86 -19.30
C VAL A 16 -22.17 -26.99 -18.74
N THR A 17 -21.62 -26.81 -17.54
CA THR A 17 -20.75 -27.79 -16.88
C THR A 17 -21.54 -28.88 -16.18
N ALA A 18 -21.10 -30.12 -16.32
CA ALA A 18 -21.66 -31.24 -15.59
C ALA A 18 -21.18 -31.27 -14.14
N ALA A 19 -21.99 -31.82 -13.23
CA ALA A 19 -21.52 -32.07 -11.87
C ALA A 19 -20.38 -33.13 -11.91
N PRO A 20 -19.39 -33.03 -11.01
CA PRO A 20 -18.36 -34.06 -10.85
C PRO A 20 -18.94 -35.39 -10.48
N GLU A 21 -18.18 -36.44 -10.74
CA GLU A 21 -18.53 -37.79 -10.34
C GLU A 21 -18.68 -37.95 -8.81
N PRO A 22 -19.56 -38.82 -8.31
CA PRO A 22 -19.80 -38.94 -6.88
C PRO A 22 -18.54 -39.22 -6.04
N ASP A 23 -17.59 -40.00 -6.59
CA ASP A 23 -16.33 -40.28 -5.90
C ASP A 23 -15.43 -39.03 -5.79
N GLU A 24 -15.40 -38.18 -6.81
CA GLU A 24 -14.70 -36.90 -6.77
C GLU A 24 -15.32 -35.95 -5.71
N LEU A 25 -16.63 -35.88 -5.67
CA LEU A 25 -17.36 -35.08 -4.66
C LEU A 25 -17.11 -35.60 -3.24
N ARG A 26 -17.09 -36.89 -3.03
CA ARG A 26 -16.75 -37.52 -1.73
C ARG A 26 -15.35 -37.12 -1.26
N ARG A 27 -14.38 -37.13 -2.18
CA ARG A 27 -13.00 -36.73 -1.86
C ARG A 27 -12.88 -35.22 -1.56
N ILE A 28 -13.57 -34.41 -2.32
CA ILE A 28 -13.63 -32.95 -2.09
C ILE A 28 -14.22 -32.65 -0.70
N ASP A 29 -15.35 -33.28 -0.35
CA ASP A 29 -15.95 -33.16 0.99
C ASP A 29 -14.97 -33.60 2.08
N ALA A 30 -14.34 -34.74 1.92
CA ALA A 30 -13.38 -35.26 2.90
C ALA A 30 -12.18 -34.29 3.09
N TYR A 31 -11.65 -33.73 2.02
CA TYR A 31 -10.58 -32.74 2.12
C TYR A 31 -11.07 -31.44 2.80
N TRP A 32 -12.25 -30.95 2.47
CA TRP A 32 -12.87 -29.81 3.15
C TRP A 32 -13.09 -30.06 4.64
N ARG A 33 -13.55 -31.26 5.01
CA ARG A 33 -13.65 -31.67 6.43
C ARG A 33 -12.27 -31.66 7.12
N ALA A 34 -11.22 -32.10 6.45
CA ALA A 34 -9.87 -32.08 6.99
C ALA A 34 -9.40 -30.62 7.25
N CYS A 35 -9.65 -29.71 6.31
CA CYS A 35 -9.35 -28.28 6.51
C CYS A 35 -10.10 -27.71 7.72
N ASN A 36 -11.41 -27.94 7.81
CA ASN A 36 -12.26 -27.44 8.91
C ASN A 36 -11.88 -28.06 10.26
N TYR A 37 -11.50 -29.34 10.27
CA TYR A 37 -10.97 -30.01 11.47
C TYR A 37 -9.72 -29.32 11.98
N LEU A 38 -8.77 -29.02 11.10
CA LEU A 38 -7.56 -28.27 11.49
C LEU A 38 -7.86 -26.84 11.93
N CYS A 39 -8.82 -26.16 11.28
CA CYS A 39 -9.27 -24.83 11.71
C CYS A 39 -9.83 -24.87 13.15
N ALA A 40 -10.75 -25.77 13.44
CA ALA A 40 -11.28 -25.95 14.79
C ALA A 40 -10.16 -26.36 15.79
N GLY A 41 -9.27 -27.25 15.39
CA GLY A 41 -8.11 -27.62 16.19
C GLY A 41 -7.17 -26.45 16.52
N MET A 42 -6.89 -25.57 15.56
CA MET A 42 -6.11 -24.34 15.77
C MET A 42 -6.76 -23.41 16.77
N LEU A 43 -8.07 -23.32 16.79
CA LEU A 43 -8.80 -22.48 17.75
C LEU A 43 -8.73 -23.05 19.17
N TYR A 44 -8.84 -24.38 19.35
CA TYR A 44 -9.09 -24.99 20.66
C TYR A 44 -7.92 -25.78 21.24
N LEU A 45 -7.18 -26.54 20.40
CA LEU A 45 -6.31 -27.60 20.89
C LEU A 45 -4.86 -27.18 21.09
N GLN A 46 -4.28 -27.60 22.20
CA GLN A 46 -2.83 -27.61 22.41
C GLN A 46 -2.24 -29.04 22.51
N ALA A 47 -3.08 -30.05 22.67
CA ALA A 47 -2.74 -31.47 22.72
C ALA A 47 -3.85 -32.33 22.15
N ASN A 48 -3.62 -33.65 22.01
CA ASN A 48 -4.57 -34.64 21.48
C ASN A 48 -5.12 -34.25 20.07
N PRO A 49 -4.24 -33.98 19.07
CA PRO A 49 -4.62 -33.37 17.80
C PRO A 49 -5.53 -34.22 16.94
N LEU A 50 -5.73 -35.52 17.18
CA LEU A 50 -6.60 -36.43 16.44
C LEU A 50 -7.70 -37.05 17.29
N LEU A 51 -7.95 -36.53 18.50
CA LEU A 51 -9.00 -37.03 19.44
C LEU A 51 -8.92 -38.52 19.69
N ARG A 52 -7.70 -39.06 19.84
CA ARG A 52 -7.48 -40.50 20.10
C ARG A 52 -7.96 -40.93 21.50
N GLU A 53 -8.10 -40.02 22.37
CA GLU A 53 -8.73 -40.15 23.69
C GLU A 53 -9.80 -39.06 23.85
N PRO A 54 -10.74 -39.22 24.80
CA PRO A 54 -11.70 -38.16 25.09
C PRO A 54 -11.01 -36.85 25.42
N LEU A 55 -11.62 -35.73 25.04
CA LEU A 55 -11.06 -34.43 25.37
C LEU A 55 -11.06 -34.17 26.87
N LEU A 56 -9.93 -33.69 27.35
CA LEU A 56 -9.72 -33.27 28.73
C LEU A 56 -9.44 -31.78 28.76
N PRO A 57 -9.70 -31.09 29.90
CA PRO A 57 -9.43 -29.66 30.02
C PRO A 57 -7.97 -29.26 29.69
N GLU A 58 -6.98 -30.10 29.99
CA GLU A 58 -5.57 -29.91 29.69
C GLU A 58 -5.24 -29.96 28.20
N HIS A 59 -6.10 -30.55 27.36
CA HIS A 59 -5.94 -30.54 25.90
C HIS A 59 -6.30 -29.19 25.31
N MET A 60 -7.08 -28.37 26.01
CA MET A 60 -7.54 -27.07 25.56
C MET A 60 -6.50 -25.98 25.85
N LYS A 61 -6.35 -25.03 24.94
CA LYS A 61 -5.54 -23.81 25.15
C LYS A 61 -6.04 -23.00 26.34
N ASN A 62 -5.14 -22.31 27.03
CA ASN A 62 -5.51 -21.41 28.11
C ASN A 62 -6.19 -20.12 27.65
N ARG A 63 -5.84 -19.66 26.45
CA ARG A 63 -6.46 -18.52 25.78
C ARG A 63 -7.02 -18.99 24.46
N LEU A 64 -8.34 -18.92 24.33
CA LEU A 64 -9.05 -19.24 23.10
C LEU A 64 -9.20 -17.95 22.30
N LEU A 65 -8.50 -17.86 21.18
CA LEU A 65 -8.46 -16.66 20.32
C LEU A 65 -8.52 -17.10 18.86
N GLY A 66 -9.34 -16.40 18.09
CA GLY A 66 -9.50 -16.59 16.66
C GLY A 66 -10.95 -16.42 16.23
N HIS A 67 -11.21 -16.72 14.98
CA HIS A 67 -12.50 -16.49 14.36
C HIS A 67 -12.88 -17.71 13.54
N TRP A 68 -14.03 -18.29 13.86
CA TRP A 68 -14.57 -19.43 13.12
C TRP A 68 -15.47 -19.01 11.97
N GLY A 69 -16.11 -17.85 12.11
CA GLY A 69 -17.30 -17.44 11.37
C GLY A 69 -17.18 -17.50 9.83
N SER A 70 -15.98 -17.28 9.27
CA SER A 70 -15.74 -17.32 7.83
C SER A 70 -14.92 -18.51 7.35
N ASP A 71 -14.29 -19.26 8.27
CA ASP A 71 -13.35 -20.34 7.89
C ASP A 71 -13.96 -21.40 6.99
N PRO A 72 -15.15 -21.97 7.27
CA PRO A 72 -15.69 -23.03 6.43
C PRO A 72 -16.01 -22.60 4.99
N GLY A 73 -16.46 -21.36 4.80
CA GLY A 73 -16.69 -20.83 3.47
C GLY A 73 -15.38 -20.55 2.73
N GLN A 74 -14.35 -20.07 3.40
CA GLN A 74 -13.03 -19.85 2.79
C GLN A 74 -12.34 -21.18 2.42
N THR A 75 -12.36 -22.18 3.29
CA THR A 75 -11.86 -23.52 2.98
C THR A 75 -12.63 -24.15 1.83
N PHE A 76 -13.95 -23.92 1.76
CA PHE A 76 -14.81 -24.38 0.67
C PHE A 76 -14.40 -23.82 -0.69
N ILE A 77 -14.16 -22.50 -0.76
CA ILE A 77 -13.65 -21.85 -1.98
C ILE A 77 -12.30 -22.45 -2.38
N TRP A 78 -11.38 -22.60 -1.45
CA TRP A 78 -10.01 -23.08 -1.71
C TRP A 78 -10.01 -24.50 -2.26
N VAL A 79 -10.77 -25.41 -1.67
CA VAL A 79 -10.83 -26.83 -2.09
C VAL A 79 -11.36 -26.95 -3.51
N HIS A 80 -12.40 -26.19 -3.87
CA HIS A 80 -12.92 -26.18 -5.24
C HIS A 80 -11.95 -25.54 -6.24
N LEU A 81 -11.20 -24.52 -5.82
CA LEU A 81 -10.15 -23.93 -6.64
C LEU A 81 -9.02 -24.94 -6.89
N ASN A 82 -8.56 -25.67 -5.87
CA ASN A 82 -7.55 -26.73 -6.01
C ASN A 82 -7.96 -27.81 -7.03
N ARG A 83 -9.23 -28.20 -7.02
CA ARG A 83 -9.80 -29.11 -8.02
C ARG A 83 -9.58 -28.59 -9.44
N LEU A 84 -9.90 -27.32 -9.69
CA LEU A 84 -9.83 -26.73 -11.03
C LEU A 84 -8.38 -26.44 -11.45
N ILE A 85 -7.52 -26.06 -10.52
CA ILE A 85 -6.08 -25.94 -10.79
C ILE A 85 -5.53 -27.30 -11.28
N THR A 86 -5.87 -28.40 -10.60
CA THR A 86 -5.44 -29.73 -10.99
C THR A 86 -6.04 -30.16 -12.34
N LYS A 87 -7.34 -29.90 -12.56
CA LYS A 87 -8.05 -30.29 -13.78
C LYS A 87 -7.57 -29.56 -15.03
N TYR A 88 -7.24 -28.28 -14.91
CA TYR A 88 -6.95 -27.39 -16.03
C TYR A 88 -5.53 -26.84 -16.06
N ASP A 89 -4.66 -27.29 -15.17
CA ASP A 89 -3.29 -26.76 -14.98
C ASP A 89 -3.26 -25.23 -14.86
N LEU A 90 -4.14 -24.67 -13.99
CA LEU A 90 -4.25 -23.25 -13.82
C LEU A 90 -3.04 -22.68 -13.08
N ASP A 91 -2.67 -21.46 -13.40
CA ASP A 91 -1.85 -20.61 -12.57
C ASP A 91 -2.79 -19.73 -11.73
N ALA A 92 -2.87 -20.01 -10.44
CA ALA A 92 -3.84 -19.34 -9.59
C ALA A 92 -3.31 -19.07 -8.19
N ILE A 93 -3.74 -17.93 -7.62
CA ILE A 93 -3.54 -17.57 -6.22
C ILE A 93 -4.88 -17.24 -5.56
N TYR A 94 -4.86 -17.23 -4.23
CA TYR A 94 -6.03 -16.97 -3.42
C TYR A 94 -5.78 -15.79 -2.47
N ILE A 95 -6.73 -14.88 -2.38
CA ILE A 95 -6.72 -13.76 -1.42
C ILE A 95 -7.89 -13.93 -0.46
N SER A 96 -7.56 -13.92 0.83
CA SER A 96 -8.54 -13.92 1.92
C SER A 96 -8.86 -12.48 2.32
N GLY A 97 -9.97 -11.93 1.88
CA GLY A 97 -10.43 -10.60 2.29
C GLY A 97 -10.76 -10.55 3.78
N PRO A 98 -11.61 -11.46 4.32
CA PRO A 98 -11.78 -11.54 5.77
C PRO A 98 -10.57 -12.24 6.40
N GLY A 99 -9.46 -11.53 6.52
CA GLY A 99 -8.17 -12.07 6.97
C GLY A 99 -8.17 -12.64 8.38
N HIS A 100 -9.19 -12.32 9.19
CA HIS A 100 -9.43 -13.00 10.47
C HIS A 100 -9.78 -14.48 10.30
N GLY A 101 -10.13 -14.95 9.08
CA GLY A 101 -10.23 -16.36 8.70
C GLY A 101 -8.88 -16.99 8.35
N ALA A 102 -7.78 -16.57 8.96
CA ALA A 102 -6.45 -17.13 8.77
C ALA A 102 -6.38 -18.67 8.98
N PRO A 103 -7.15 -19.31 9.89
CA PRO A 103 -7.15 -20.76 9.98
C PRO A 103 -7.45 -21.45 8.67
N ALA A 104 -8.31 -20.89 7.82
CA ALA A 104 -8.62 -21.45 6.50
C ALA A 104 -7.39 -21.46 5.58
N THR A 105 -6.63 -20.37 5.52
CA THR A 105 -5.41 -20.30 4.69
C THR A 105 -4.29 -21.18 5.25
N LEU A 106 -4.13 -21.18 6.57
CA LEU A 106 -3.13 -21.98 7.27
C LEU A 106 -3.38 -23.49 7.11
N SER A 107 -4.63 -23.95 7.30
CA SER A 107 -4.99 -25.36 7.16
C SER A 107 -4.75 -25.87 5.75
N ASN A 108 -5.12 -25.10 4.73
CA ASN A 108 -4.88 -25.45 3.34
C ASN A 108 -3.38 -25.46 3.01
N SER A 109 -2.62 -24.43 3.41
CA SER A 109 -1.17 -24.39 3.20
C SER A 109 -0.45 -25.57 3.88
N TYR A 110 -0.92 -25.97 5.08
CA TYR A 110 -0.41 -27.15 5.77
C TYR A 110 -0.74 -28.43 5.02
N LEU A 111 -1.97 -28.64 4.57
CA LEU A 111 -2.38 -29.84 3.85
C LEU A 111 -1.76 -29.94 2.45
N GLU A 112 -1.50 -28.82 1.79
CA GLU A 112 -0.73 -28.76 0.54
C GLU A 112 0.76 -29.08 0.73
N GLY A 113 1.25 -29.12 1.98
CA GLY A 113 2.63 -29.39 2.34
C GLY A 113 3.56 -28.18 2.34
N VAL A 114 3.17 -27.06 1.74
CA VAL A 114 4.02 -25.86 1.62
C VAL A 114 4.38 -25.30 2.98
N TYR A 115 3.42 -25.28 3.92
CA TYR A 115 3.69 -24.78 5.27
C TYR A 115 4.81 -25.55 5.96
N SER A 116 4.82 -26.88 5.82
CA SER A 116 5.86 -27.75 6.37
C SER A 116 7.20 -27.67 5.61
N GLU A 117 7.17 -27.34 4.32
CA GLU A 117 8.40 -27.06 3.53
C GLU A 117 9.09 -25.78 4.03
N VAL A 118 8.31 -24.74 4.33
CA VAL A 118 8.79 -23.45 4.85
C VAL A 118 9.19 -23.54 6.32
N TYR A 119 8.41 -24.30 7.11
CA TYR A 119 8.61 -24.49 8.56
C TYR A 119 8.76 -25.98 8.90
N PRO A 120 9.94 -26.60 8.68
CA PRO A 120 10.10 -28.06 8.81
C PRO A 120 9.79 -28.64 10.19
N HIS A 121 9.84 -27.83 11.24
CA HIS A 121 9.48 -28.24 12.60
C HIS A 121 7.98 -28.44 12.80
N LEU A 122 7.15 -28.06 11.82
CA LEU A 122 5.70 -28.21 11.74
C LEU A 122 5.38 -29.26 10.66
N SER A 123 6.00 -30.43 10.74
CA SER A 123 5.86 -31.50 9.76
C SER A 123 4.45 -32.10 9.74
N GLN A 124 4.07 -32.70 8.60
CA GLN A 124 2.78 -33.39 8.42
C GLN A 124 2.76 -34.76 9.09
N ASN A 125 2.87 -34.78 10.42
CA ASN A 125 2.73 -35.96 11.27
C ASN A 125 2.13 -35.55 12.62
N LEU A 126 1.83 -36.51 13.49
CA LEU A 126 1.12 -36.24 14.77
C LEU A 126 1.80 -35.16 15.62
N HIS A 127 3.12 -35.22 15.72
CA HIS A 127 3.88 -34.26 16.53
C HIS A 127 3.90 -32.85 15.88
N GLY A 128 4.14 -32.80 14.56
CA GLY A 128 4.09 -31.52 13.82
C GLY A 128 2.69 -30.93 13.80
N MET A 129 1.65 -31.77 13.65
CA MET A 129 0.25 -31.33 13.72
C MET A 129 -0.07 -30.73 15.09
N GLN A 130 0.33 -31.37 16.17
CA GLN A 130 0.12 -30.83 17.52
C GLN A 130 0.77 -29.45 17.69
N LYS A 131 1.99 -29.27 17.20
CA LYS A 131 2.68 -27.97 17.23
C LYS A 131 1.96 -26.96 16.35
N PHE A 132 1.52 -27.37 15.16
CA PHE A 132 0.80 -26.55 14.21
C PHE A 132 -0.52 -26.01 14.79
N LEU A 133 -1.31 -26.87 15.42
CA LEU A 133 -2.55 -26.45 16.08
C LEU A 133 -2.26 -25.52 17.26
N LYS A 134 -1.26 -25.86 18.07
CA LYS A 134 -0.92 -25.10 19.27
C LYS A 134 -0.44 -23.68 18.96
N GLN A 135 0.38 -23.47 17.92
CA GLN A 135 1.04 -22.18 17.63
C GLN A 135 0.06 -21.05 17.27
N PHE A 136 -1.13 -21.39 16.76
CA PHE A 136 -2.11 -20.38 16.32
C PHE A 136 -2.59 -19.54 17.51
N SER A 137 -2.48 -18.21 17.39
CA SER A 137 -2.78 -17.24 18.45
C SER A 137 -2.16 -17.59 19.82
N PHE A 138 -0.95 -18.16 19.79
CA PHE A 138 -0.21 -18.57 20.97
C PHE A 138 1.11 -17.79 21.05
N PRO A 139 1.60 -17.41 22.27
CA PRO A 139 2.87 -16.68 22.38
C PRO A 139 4.03 -17.39 21.69
N GLY A 140 4.74 -16.67 20.82
CA GLY A 140 5.82 -17.19 19.98
C GLY A 140 5.37 -17.99 18.75
N GLY A 141 4.07 -18.03 18.49
CA GLY A 141 3.49 -18.64 17.29
C GLY A 141 3.00 -17.61 16.28
N ILE A 142 2.03 -17.99 15.46
CA ILE A 142 1.44 -17.14 14.42
C ILE A 142 0.19 -16.40 14.92
N GLY A 143 -0.05 -15.20 14.41
CA GLY A 143 -1.22 -14.39 14.73
C GLY A 143 -2.55 -14.95 14.17
N SER A 144 -3.67 -14.35 14.59
CA SER A 144 -5.02 -14.79 14.23
C SER A 144 -5.51 -14.29 12.87
N HIS A 145 -4.75 -13.47 12.19
CA HIS A 145 -5.08 -12.90 10.88
C HIS A 145 -4.07 -13.38 9.83
N CYS A 146 -4.44 -13.26 8.56
CA CYS A 146 -3.49 -13.50 7.47
C CYS A 146 -2.31 -12.53 7.57
N THR A 147 -1.11 -13.07 7.45
CA THR A 147 0.14 -12.33 7.63
C THR A 147 1.18 -12.82 6.62
N PRO A 148 2.30 -12.11 6.44
CA PRO A 148 3.35 -12.55 5.54
C PRO A 148 3.98 -13.90 5.93
N GLU A 149 3.82 -14.36 7.18
CA GLU A 149 4.28 -15.68 7.61
C GLU A 149 3.53 -16.84 6.95
N THR A 150 2.31 -16.59 6.41
CA THR A 150 1.51 -17.62 5.76
C THR A 150 1.92 -17.76 4.30
N PRO A 151 2.52 -18.91 3.89
CA PRO A 151 2.80 -19.14 2.47
C PRO A 151 1.51 -19.07 1.65
N GLY A 152 1.59 -18.42 0.48
CA GLY A 152 0.45 -18.22 -0.40
C GLY A 152 -0.32 -16.89 -0.16
N SER A 153 -0.11 -16.21 0.96
CA SER A 153 -0.75 -14.93 1.21
C SER A 153 0.04 -13.75 0.63
N ILE A 154 -0.65 -12.84 -0.06
CA ILE A 154 -0.14 -11.54 -0.49
C ILE A 154 -0.96 -10.39 0.12
N HIS A 155 -1.98 -10.72 0.93
CA HIS A 155 -2.86 -9.75 1.56
C HIS A 155 -2.86 -10.02 3.05
N GLU A 156 -2.55 -9.01 3.84
CA GLU A 156 -2.81 -9.04 5.26
C GLU A 156 -4.28 -8.70 5.48
N GLY A 157 -4.92 -9.21 6.44
CA GLY A 157 -6.38 -9.09 6.54
C GLY A 157 -6.84 -8.37 7.82
N GLY A 158 -5.96 -7.58 8.44
CA GLY A 158 -6.29 -6.80 9.62
C GLY A 158 -7.21 -5.64 9.30
N GLU A 159 -6.89 -4.88 8.27
CA GLU A 159 -7.76 -3.85 7.73
C GLU A 159 -8.59 -4.41 6.57
N LEU A 160 -9.91 -4.17 6.63
CA LEU A 160 -10.83 -4.62 5.59
C LEU A 160 -11.03 -3.54 4.53
N GLY A 161 -11.19 -3.96 3.26
CA GLY A 161 -11.65 -3.08 2.20
C GLY A 161 -10.81 -3.06 0.94
N TYR A 162 -9.62 -3.63 0.91
CA TYR A 162 -8.75 -3.57 -0.26
C TYR A 162 -8.28 -4.94 -0.79
N SER A 163 -8.89 -6.04 -0.34
CA SER A 163 -8.60 -7.37 -0.88
C SER A 163 -8.86 -7.48 -2.37
N LEU A 164 -9.96 -6.89 -2.84
CA LEU A 164 -10.32 -6.92 -4.25
C LEU A 164 -9.38 -6.06 -5.10
N SER A 165 -9.00 -4.87 -4.65
CA SER A 165 -8.00 -4.03 -5.34
C SER A 165 -6.62 -4.71 -5.39
N HIS A 166 -6.17 -5.36 -4.31
CA HIS A 166 -4.97 -6.21 -4.33
C HIS A 166 -5.08 -7.31 -5.39
N GLY A 167 -6.24 -7.96 -5.51
CA GLY A 167 -6.48 -8.99 -6.53
C GLY A 167 -6.30 -8.45 -7.95
N PHE A 168 -6.80 -7.26 -8.23
CA PHE A 168 -6.60 -6.61 -9.53
C PHE A 168 -5.14 -6.24 -9.76
N GLY A 169 -4.48 -5.65 -8.76
CA GLY A 169 -3.06 -5.35 -8.82
C GLY A 169 -2.23 -6.58 -9.15
N ALA A 170 -2.53 -7.71 -8.50
CA ALA A 170 -1.87 -8.99 -8.74
C ALA A 170 -2.11 -9.53 -10.16
N ALA A 171 -3.28 -9.25 -10.75
CA ALA A 171 -3.61 -9.70 -12.09
C ALA A 171 -2.95 -8.86 -13.20
N PHE A 172 -2.62 -7.58 -12.95
CA PHE A 172 -1.99 -6.74 -13.95
C PHE A 172 -0.64 -7.30 -14.41
N ASP A 173 -0.44 -7.36 -15.73
CA ASP A 173 0.76 -7.89 -16.40
C ASP A 173 1.12 -9.34 -16.06
N ASN A 174 0.17 -10.10 -15.52
CA ASN A 174 0.30 -11.54 -15.25
C ASN A 174 -0.76 -12.30 -16.06
N PRO A 175 -0.62 -12.42 -17.39
CA PRO A 175 -1.69 -12.78 -18.31
C PRO A 175 -2.33 -14.16 -18.04
N ASP A 176 -1.60 -15.09 -17.48
CA ASP A 176 -2.08 -16.46 -17.22
C ASP A 176 -2.57 -16.66 -15.78
N LEU A 177 -2.35 -15.66 -14.92
CA LEU A 177 -2.72 -15.73 -13.50
C LEU A 177 -4.24 -15.52 -13.32
N ILE A 178 -4.85 -16.42 -12.56
CA ILE A 178 -6.20 -16.23 -12.03
C ILE A 178 -6.11 -15.94 -10.53
N VAL A 179 -6.60 -14.77 -10.13
CA VAL A 179 -6.65 -14.36 -8.74
C VAL A 179 -8.05 -14.57 -8.19
N THR A 180 -8.23 -15.56 -7.35
CA THR A 180 -9.49 -15.76 -6.64
C THR A 180 -9.49 -14.96 -5.36
N VAL A 181 -10.46 -14.06 -5.20
CA VAL A 181 -10.59 -13.19 -4.03
C VAL A 181 -11.85 -13.53 -3.26
N ALA A 182 -11.68 -14.06 -2.05
CA ALA A 182 -12.81 -14.20 -1.13
C ALA A 182 -13.08 -12.84 -0.49
N VAL A 183 -14.17 -12.20 -0.89
CA VAL A 183 -14.63 -10.92 -0.32
C VAL A 183 -15.61 -11.19 0.78
N GLY A 184 -15.34 -10.72 2.00
CA GLY A 184 -16.30 -10.79 3.10
C GLY A 184 -17.48 -9.84 2.89
N ASP A 185 -18.68 -10.26 3.27
CA ASP A 185 -19.88 -9.42 3.16
C ASP A 185 -19.83 -8.18 4.07
N GLY A 186 -19.15 -8.26 5.21
CA GLY A 186 -18.86 -7.11 6.06
C GLY A 186 -17.80 -6.19 5.43
N GLU A 187 -16.77 -6.77 4.80
CA GLU A 187 -15.76 -6.02 4.05
C GLU A 187 -16.38 -5.26 2.87
N ALA A 188 -17.37 -5.87 2.21
CA ALA A 188 -18.08 -5.26 1.07
C ALA A 188 -18.83 -3.96 1.42
N GLU A 189 -19.02 -3.65 2.71
CA GLU A 189 -19.61 -2.39 3.18
C GLU A 189 -18.60 -1.24 3.28
N THR A 190 -17.29 -1.53 3.21
CA THR A 190 -16.27 -0.48 3.27
C THR A 190 -16.23 0.34 1.99
N GLY A 191 -15.94 1.64 2.12
CA GLY A 191 -15.80 2.54 0.95
C GLY A 191 -14.76 2.05 -0.05
N PRO A 192 -13.54 1.64 0.38
CA PRO A 192 -12.52 1.12 -0.52
C PRO A 192 -12.99 -0.10 -1.33
N LEU A 193 -13.64 -1.07 -0.70
CA LEU A 193 -14.11 -2.24 -1.44
C LEU A 193 -15.26 -1.93 -2.36
N ALA A 194 -16.23 -1.10 -1.93
CA ALA A 194 -17.36 -0.69 -2.77
C ALA A 194 -16.87 -0.03 -4.08
N THR A 195 -15.81 0.76 -4.02
CA THR A 195 -15.16 1.37 -5.20
C THR A 195 -14.41 0.33 -6.04
N SER A 196 -13.77 -0.64 -5.40
CA SER A 196 -12.93 -1.64 -6.07
C SER A 196 -13.70 -2.54 -7.05
N TRP A 197 -15.03 -2.69 -6.92
CA TRP A 197 -15.86 -3.40 -7.91
C TRP A 197 -15.76 -2.79 -9.32
N HIS A 198 -15.37 -1.52 -9.45
CA HIS A 198 -15.15 -0.85 -10.74
C HIS A 198 -13.83 -1.24 -11.41
N SER A 199 -12.90 -1.91 -10.71
CA SER A 199 -11.58 -2.27 -11.24
C SER A 199 -11.65 -3.15 -12.50
N ASN A 200 -12.76 -3.83 -12.74
CA ASN A 200 -13.01 -4.62 -13.96
C ASN A 200 -13.01 -3.78 -15.26
N LYS A 201 -13.04 -2.42 -15.17
CA LYS A 201 -12.93 -1.50 -16.31
C LYS A 201 -11.46 -1.15 -16.64
N PHE A 202 -10.51 -1.71 -15.88
CA PHE A 202 -9.07 -1.46 -16.03
C PHE A 202 -8.28 -2.74 -16.32
N LEU A 203 -8.95 -3.90 -16.37
CA LEU A 203 -8.33 -5.20 -16.58
C LEU A 203 -8.43 -5.60 -18.06
N ASN A 204 -7.28 -5.60 -18.76
CA ASN A 204 -7.22 -5.94 -20.17
C ASN A 204 -7.01 -7.48 -20.36
N PRO A 205 -7.97 -8.21 -20.96
CA PRO A 205 -7.85 -9.66 -21.12
C PRO A 205 -6.72 -10.12 -22.04
N ILE A 206 -6.06 -9.20 -22.76
CA ILE A 206 -4.94 -9.51 -23.65
C ILE A 206 -3.64 -9.67 -22.86
N CYS A 207 -3.32 -8.71 -22.00
CA CYS A 207 -2.04 -8.62 -21.31
C CYS A 207 -2.11 -8.87 -19.79
N ASP A 208 -3.31 -8.79 -19.23
CA ASP A 208 -3.54 -9.03 -17.81
C ASP A 208 -4.11 -10.42 -17.55
N GLY A 209 -4.03 -10.85 -16.30
CA GLY A 209 -4.68 -12.06 -15.80
C GLY A 209 -6.18 -11.89 -15.66
N ALA A 210 -6.77 -12.62 -14.72
CA ALA A 210 -8.18 -12.48 -14.39
C ALA A 210 -8.39 -12.48 -12.88
N VAL A 211 -9.43 -11.78 -12.44
CA VAL A 211 -9.87 -11.79 -11.04
C VAL A 211 -11.22 -12.48 -10.97
N LEU A 212 -11.33 -13.49 -10.10
CA LEU A 212 -12.58 -14.18 -9.77
C LEU A 212 -13.00 -13.79 -8.34
N PRO A 213 -13.82 -12.77 -8.15
CA PRO A 213 -14.36 -12.46 -6.83
C PRO A 213 -15.37 -13.52 -6.40
N VAL A 214 -15.26 -13.94 -5.13
CA VAL A 214 -16.27 -14.76 -4.47
C VAL A 214 -16.77 -13.98 -3.26
N LEU A 215 -17.93 -13.36 -3.35
CA LEU A 215 -18.58 -12.71 -2.22
C LEU A 215 -19.08 -13.77 -1.26
N HIS A 216 -18.40 -13.92 -0.12
CA HIS A 216 -18.83 -14.85 0.94
C HIS A 216 -19.88 -14.18 1.81
N LEU A 217 -21.14 -14.40 1.46
CA LEU A 217 -22.30 -13.79 2.07
C LEU A 217 -22.81 -14.66 3.24
N ASN A 218 -22.19 -14.51 4.41
CA ASN A 218 -22.53 -15.29 5.60
C ASN A 218 -23.53 -14.59 6.54
N GLY A 219 -23.83 -13.33 6.29
CA GLY A 219 -24.95 -12.60 6.88
C GLY A 219 -24.65 -11.77 8.11
N TYR A 220 -23.44 -11.87 8.71
CA TYR A 220 -23.12 -11.15 9.94
C TYR A 220 -21.68 -10.63 9.99
N LYS A 221 -21.52 -9.47 10.61
CA LYS A 221 -20.25 -8.91 11.11
C LYS A 221 -19.94 -9.44 12.51
N ILE A 222 -19.23 -8.69 13.31
CA ILE A 222 -18.91 -9.07 14.71
C ILE A 222 -20.19 -9.22 15.55
N ALA A 223 -21.12 -8.28 15.42
CA ALA A 223 -22.37 -8.25 16.20
C ALA A 223 -23.60 -7.93 15.35
N ASN A 224 -23.44 -7.29 14.21
CA ASN A 224 -24.54 -6.82 13.37
C ASN A 224 -24.70 -7.65 12.10
N PRO A 225 -25.92 -7.71 11.53
CA PRO A 225 -26.11 -8.24 10.18
C PRO A 225 -25.37 -7.38 9.15
N THR A 226 -25.05 -7.98 8.02
CA THR A 226 -24.46 -7.27 6.87
C THR A 226 -25.57 -6.72 5.97
N LEU A 227 -25.32 -5.59 5.30
CA LEU A 227 -26.28 -4.93 4.43
C LEU A 227 -26.66 -5.83 3.24
N LEU A 228 -25.65 -6.38 2.54
CA LEU A 228 -25.87 -7.22 1.35
C LEU A 228 -26.62 -8.51 1.65
N ALA A 229 -26.62 -9.01 2.90
CA ALA A 229 -27.39 -10.15 3.30
C ALA A 229 -28.86 -9.82 3.66
N ARG A 230 -29.24 -8.56 3.65
CA ARG A 230 -30.60 -8.08 4.01
C ARG A 230 -31.32 -7.37 2.87
N ILE A 231 -30.71 -7.31 1.68
CA ILE A 231 -31.39 -6.93 0.45
C ILE A 231 -31.90 -8.17 -0.28
N THR A 232 -32.86 -8.02 -1.20
CA THR A 232 -33.39 -9.15 -1.96
C THR A 232 -32.36 -9.76 -2.92
N HIS A 233 -32.63 -10.97 -3.40
CA HIS A 233 -31.77 -11.61 -4.40
C HIS A 233 -31.68 -10.76 -5.67
N GLU A 234 -32.82 -10.22 -6.14
CA GLU A 234 -32.93 -9.39 -7.34
C GLU A 234 -32.16 -8.07 -7.22
N GLU A 235 -32.18 -7.43 -6.03
CA GLU A 235 -31.39 -6.23 -5.76
C GLU A 235 -29.91 -6.53 -5.80
N LEU A 236 -29.48 -7.63 -5.17
CA LEU A 236 -28.08 -8.04 -5.13
C LEU A 236 -27.56 -8.39 -6.53
N GLU A 237 -28.33 -9.16 -7.30
CA GLU A 237 -28.01 -9.48 -8.69
C GLU A 237 -27.89 -8.20 -9.55
N SER A 238 -28.87 -7.30 -9.44
CA SER A 238 -28.89 -6.04 -10.17
C SER A 238 -27.70 -5.15 -9.82
N LEU A 239 -27.30 -5.11 -8.58
CA LEU A 239 -26.13 -4.36 -8.10
C LEU A 239 -24.87 -4.81 -8.83
N PHE A 240 -24.57 -6.12 -8.85
CA PHE A 240 -23.35 -6.63 -9.49
C PHE A 240 -23.40 -6.55 -11.01
N ILE A 241 -24.56 -6.75 -11.63
CA ILE A 241 -24.75 -6.52 -13.06
C ILE A 241 -24.47 -5.03 -13.40
N GLY A 242 -24.93 -4.09 -12.56
CA GLY A 242 -24.65 -2.66 -12.69
C GLY A 242 -23.17 -2.32 -12.57
N TYR A 243 -22.45 -2.98 -11.72
CA TYR A 243 -20.98 -2.89 -11.63
C TYR A 243 -20.27 -3.50 -12.85
N GLY A 244 -20.98 -4.22 -13.72
CA GLY A 244 -20.41 -4.84 -14.92
C GLY A 244 -19.90 -6.25 -14.73
N TRP A 245 -20.35 -6.94 -13.70
CA TRP A 245 -20.07 -8.35 -13.43
C TRP A 245 -21.17 -9.26 -13.99
N LYS A 246 -20.88 -10.56 -14.03
CA LYS A 246 -21.84 -11.63 -14.27
C LYS A 246 -21.91 -12.50 -13.02
N PRO A 247 -22.86 -12.24 -12.10
CA PRO A 247 -22.95 -12.95 -10.83
C PRO A 247 -23.54 -14.35 -11.00
N TYR A 248 -22.94 -15.34 -10.32
CA TYR A 248 -23.45 -16.68 -10.14
C TYR A 248 -23.71 -16.93 -8.67
N PHE A 249 -24.81 -17.60 -8.32
CA PHE A 249 -25.22 -17.83 -6.94
C PHE A 249 -25.07 -19.28 -6.53
N VAL A 250 -24.38 -19.51 -5.41
CA VAL A 250 -24.24 -20.80 -4.73
C VAL A 250 -24.73 -20.61 -3.31
N GLU A 251 -25.91 -21.13 -3.01
CA GLU A 251 -26.64 -20.85 -1.77
C GLU A 251 -27.12 -22.14 -1.09
N GLY A 252 -26.94 -22.23 0.23
CA GLY A 252 -27.39 -23.35 1.06
C GLY A 252 -26.52 -23.57 2.29
N ASP A 253 -26.83 -24.64 3.03
CA ASP A 253 -26.15 -25.07 4.24
C ASP A 253 -25.84 -26.57 4.28
N ASP A 254 -26.39 -27.34 3.34
CA ASP A 254 -26.16 -28.79 3.20
C ASP A 254 -24.94 -29.05 2.30
N PRO A 255 -23.81 -29.58 2.82
CA PRO A 255 -22.62 -29.84 2.04
C PRO A 255 -22.87 -30.78 0.84
N GLU A 256 -23.74 -31.77 0.97
CA GLU A 256 -24.03 -32.72 -0.12
C GLU A 256 -24.63 -32.03 -1.34
N GLN A 257 -25.39 -30.95 -1.13
CA GLN A 257 -25.98 -30.13 -2.20
C GLN A 257 -25.04 -29.01 -2.65
N MET A 258 -24.23 -28.46 -1.71
CA MET A 258 -23.39 -27.31 -1.98
C MET A 258 -22.15 -27.68 -2.82
N HIS A 259 -21.51 -28.82 -2.55
CA HIS A 259 -20.34 -29.25 -3.32
C HIS A 259 -20.62 -29.40 -4.82
N PRO A 260 -21.66 -30.09 -5.29
CA PRO A 260 -22.01 -30.16 -6.71
C PRO A 260 -22.25 -28.79 -7.34
N LYS A 261 -23.02 -27.91 -6.67
CA LYS A 261 -23.33 -26.56 -7.15
C LYS A 261 -22.04 -25.74 -7.32
N MET A 262 -21.19 -25.69 -6.27
CA MET A 262 -19.96 -24.93 -6.31
C MET A 262 -18.99 -25.45 -7.35
N ALA A 263 -18.88 -26.76 -7.49
CA ALA A 263 -18.03 -27.38 -8.50
C ALA A 263 -18.43 -26.98 -9.92
N GLN A 264 -19.74 -26.99 -10.22
CA GLN A 264 -20.26 -26.57 -11.52
C GLN A 264 -20.09 -25.06 -11.77
N VAL A 265 -20.48 -24.24 -10.80
CA VAL A 265 -20.44 -22.78 -10.94
C VAL A 265 -18.99 -22.27 -11.06
N MET A 266 -18.08 -22.73 -10.21
CA MET A 266 -16.68 -22.26 -10.29
C MET A 266 -16.02 -22.73 -11.59
N GLU A 267 -16.31 -23.95 -12.04
CA GLU A 267 -15.82 -24.44 -13.32
C GLU A 267 -16.37 -23.61 -14.50
N GLN A 268 -17.67 -23.26 -14.48
CA GLN A 268 -18.28 -22.36 -15.45
C GLN A 268 -17.56 -21.01 -15.47
N CYS A 269 -17.28 -20.42 -14.31
CA CYS A 269 -16.55 -19.15 -14.22
C CYS A 269 -15.15 -19.25 -14.84
N ILE A 270 -14.40 -20.31 -14.55
CA ILE A 270 -13.06 -20.52 -15.12
C ILE A 270 -13.10 -20.67 -16.64
N LEU A 271 -14.07 -21.43 -17.17
CA LEU A 271 -14.24 -21.60 -18.62
C LEU A 271 -14.62 -20.28 -19.30
N GLU A 272 -15.46 -19.46 -18.69
CA GLU A 272 -15.80 -18.13 -19.18
C GLU A 272 -14.61 -17.18 -19.17
N ILE A 273 -13.82 -17.16 -18.10
CA ILE A 273 -12.58 -16.38 -18.02
C ILE A 273 -11.66 -16.75 -19.19
N ARG A 274 -11.42 -18.04 -19.40
CA ARG A 274 -10.60 -18.52 -20.51
C ARG A 274 -11.16 -18.16 -21.88
N ALA A 275 -12.47 -18.24 -22.05
CA ALA A 275 -13.11 -17.85 -23.32
C ALA A 275 -12.96 -16.36 -23.59
N ILE A 276 -13.11 -15.50 -22.57
CA ILE A 276 -12.88 -14.05 -22.65
C ILE A 276 -11.43 -13.78 -23.08
N GLN A 277 -10.46 -14.39 -22.40
CA GLN A 277 -9.03 -14.22 -22.69
C GLN A 277 -8.68 -14.74 -24.09
N GLN A 278 -9.17 -15.90 -24.47
CA GLN A 278 -8.92 -16.47 -25.79
C GLN A 278 -9.51 -15.62 -26.91
N LYS A 279 -10.76 -15.15 -26.75
CA LYS A 279 -11.40 -14.24 -27.72
C LYS A 279 -10.56 -12.96 -27.91
N ALA A 280 -10.13 -12.35 -26.80
CA ALA A 280 -9.36 -11.12 -26.84
C ALA A 280 -7.97 -11.32 -27.48
N ARG A 281 -7.25 -12.37 -27.08
CA ARG A 281 -5.87 -12.67 -27.55
C ARG A 281 -5.82 -13.18 -28.99
N SER A 282 -6.92 -13.75 -29.50
CA SER A 282 -7.02 -14.20 -30.90
C SER A 282 -7.51 -13.11 -31.86
N ALA A 283 -7.94 -11.96 -31.36
CA ALA A 283 -8.37 -10.85 -32.18
C ALA A 283 -7.18 -10.24 -32.96
N PRO A 284 -7.39 -9.75 -34.20
CA PRO A 284 -6.32 -9.06 -34.93
C PRO A 284 -5.73 -7.89 -34.14
N ALA A 285 -4.42 -7.66 -34.28
CA ALA A 285 -3.75 -6.53 -33.64
C ALA A 285 -4.43 -5.20 -34.02
N GLY A 286 -4.68 -4.37 -33.02
CA GLY A 286 -5.38 -3.08 -33.21
C GLY A 286 -6.90 -3.15 -33.20
N THR A 287 -7.50 -4.34 -33.01
CA THR A 287 -8.94 -4.48 -32.78
C THR A 287 -9.29 -3.88 -31.42
N HIS A 288 -10.34 -3.06 -31.37
CA HIS A 288 -10.85 -2.52 -30.12
C HIS A 288 -11.29 -3.66 -29.21
N THR A 289 -10.71 -3.73 -28.00
CA THR A 289 -11.09 -4.72 -27.00
C THR A 289 -12.39 -4.30 -26.34
N GLU A 290 -13.47 -5.03 -26.61
CA GLU A 290 -14.72 -4.84 -25.87
C GLU A 290 -14.49 -5.14 -24.39
N ARG A 291 -15.06 -4.33 -23.51
CA ARG A 291 -15.06 -4.58 -22.07
C ARG A 291 -15.77 -5.90 -21.77
N PRO A 292 -15.09 -6.92 -21.27
CA PRO A 292 -15.74 -8.17 -20.90
C PRO A 292 -16.61 -8.00 -19.67
N ARG A 293 -17.65 -8.81 -19.56
CA ARG A 293 -18.37 -9.02 -18.31
C ARG A 293 -17.77 -10.24 -17.63
N TRP A 294 -16.87 -9.98 -16.69
CA TRP A 294 -16.20 -11.03 -15.93
C TRP A 294 -17.18 -11.74 -15.00
N PRO A 295 -17.08 -13.07 -14.82
CA PRO A 295 -17.89 -13.81 -13.86
C PRO A 295 -17.46 -13.48 -12.42
N MET A 296 -18.41 -13.59 -11.50
CA MET A 296 -18.18 -13.59 -10.05
C MET A 296 -19.13 -14.58 -9.36
N ILE A 297 -18.82 -14.98 -8.16
CA ILE A 297 -19.65 -15.91 -7.37
C ILE A 297 -20.18 -15.19 -6.12
N VAL A 298 -21.46 -15.37 -5.83
CA VAL A 298 -22.07 -15.05 -4.54
C VAL A 298 -22.26 -16.38 -3.81
N LEU A 299 -21.41 -16.63 -2.82
CA LEU A 299 -21.47 -17.81 -1.97
C LEU A 299 -22.23 -17.47 -0.69
N ARG A 300 -23.49 -17.89 -0.60
CA ARG A 300 -24.33 -17.68 0.60
C ARG A 300 -24.35 -18.93 1.46
N THR A 301 -23.75 -18.86 2.64
CA THR A 301 -23.72 -19.91 3.66
C THR A 301 -24.06 -19.34 5.05
N PRO A 302 -24.48 -20.15 6.02
CA PRO A 302 -24.64 -19.62 7.37
C PRO A 302 -23.29 -19.18 7.99
N LYS A 303 -23.33 -18.14 8.77
CA LYS A 303 -22.16 -17.72 9.58
C LYS A 303 -21.73 -18.87 10.49
N GLY A 304 -20.42 -19.17 10.47
CA GLY A 304 -19.91 -20.28 11.28
C GLY A 304 -20.37 -21.65 10.83
N TRP A 305 -20.65 -21.83 9.54
CA TRP A 305 -21.09 -23.09 8.93
C TRP A 305 -20.38 -24.31 9.54
N THR A 306 -21.11 -25.39 9.79
CA THR A 306 -20.67 -26.63 10.41
C THR A 306 -20.31 -26.59 11.90
N CYS A 307 -20.38 -25.45 12.58
CA CYS A 307 -20.31 -25.43 14.04
C CYS A 307 -21.63 -25.94 14.68
N PRO A 308 -21.68 -26.17 16.01
CA PRO A 308 -22.93 -26.56 16.65
C PRO A 308 -24.06 -25.56 16.37
N LYS A 309 -25.25 -26.07 16.12
CA LYS A 309 -26.44 -25.25 15.80
C LYS A 309 -26.84 -24.33 16.97
N GLN A 310 -26.61 -24.81 18.19
CA GLN A 310 -27.03 -24.11 19.43
C GLN A 310 -26.03 -24.36 20.56
N ILE A 311 -25.96 -23.40 21.48
CA ILE A 311 -25.24 -23.49 22.77
C ILE A 311 -26.10 -22.78 23.82
N ASP A 312 -26.34 -23.39 24.98
CA ASP A 312 -27.09 -22.82 26.12
C ASP A 312 -28.45 -22.25 25.71
N GLY A 313 -29.16 -22.93 24.81
CA GLY A 313 -30.46 -22.49 24.29
C GLY A 313 -30.38 -21.35 23.25
N HIS A 314 -29.22 -20.87 22.88
CA HIS A 314 -29.04 -19.80 21.89
C HIS A 314 -28.59 -20.36 20.54
N THR A 315 -29.08 -19.78 19.45
CA THR A 315 -28.60 -20.08 18.08
C THR A 315 -27.15 -19.67 17.94
N LEU A 316 -26.30 -20.58 17.45
CA LEU A 316 -24.88 -20.38 17.24
C LEU A 316 -24.55 -20.29 15.75
N GLU A 317 -24.68 -21.42 15.00
CA GLU A 317 -24.52 -21.36 13.54
C GLU A 317 -25.58 -20.45 12.90
N GLY A 318 -25.20 -19.66 11.92
CA GLY A 318 -26.10 -18.71 11.25
C GLY A 318 -26.39 -17.46 12.06
N SER A 319 -25.63 -17.20 13.13
CA SER A 319 -25.74 -16.00 13.95
C SER A 319 -24.39 -15.33 14.19
N TRP A 320 -24.43 -14.09 14.67
CA TRP A 320 -23.24 -13.33 15.03
C TRP A 320 -22.37 -14.02 16.11
N ARG A 321 -22.97 -14.91 16.93
CA ARG A 321 -22.27 -15.62 18.02
C ARG A 321 -21.16 -16.54 17.51
N SER A 322 -21.26 -17.00 16.27
CA SER A 322 -20.22 -17.82 15.64
C SER A 322 -19.12 -17.00 14.96
N HIS A 323 -19.12 -15.66 15.08
CA HIS A 323 -18.11 -14.81 14.45
C HIS A 323 -16.68 -15.11 14.95
N GLN A 324 -16.52 -15.16 16.29
CA GLN A 324 -15.26 -15.49 16.94
C GLN A 324 -15.23 -16.98 17.35
N MET A 325 -14.96 -17.23 18.62
CA MET A 325 -14.96 -18.59 19.19
C MET A 325 -16.41 -19.03 19.43
N PRO A 326 -16.89 -20.08 18.76
CA PRO A 326 -18.25 -20.58 18.97
C PRO A 326 -18.53 -21.02 20.41
N ILE A 327 -17.54 -21.61 21.08
CA ILE A 327 -17.65 -22.12 22.45
C ILE A 327 -16.54 -21.49 23.27
N LEU A 328 -16.89 -20.70 24.29
CA LEU A 328 -15.93 -19.82 24.99
C LEU A 328 -15.19 -20.49 26.15
N ASP A 329 -15.78 -21.41 26.85
CA ASP A 329 -15.28 -21.92 28.13
C ASP A 329 -15.25 -23.47 28.27
N PRO A 330 -14.79 -24.21 27.22
CA PRO A 330 -14.74 -25.67 27.26
C PRO A 330 -13.77 -26.21 28.33
N LYS A 331 -12.86 -25.38 28.80
CA LYS A 331 -11.89 -25.79 29.82
C LYS A 331 -12.47 -25.86 31.23
N THR A 332 -13.49 -25.04 31.52
CA THR A 332 -14.11 -24.91 32.84
C THR A 332 -15.54 -25.47 32.88
N ASN A 333 -16.18 -25.63 31.71
CA ASN A 333 -17.52 -26.18 31.58
C ASN A 333 -17.48 -27.58 30.90
N PRO A 334 -17.75 -28.68 31.63
CA PRO A 334 -17.67 -30.03 31.07
C PRO A 334 -18.68 -30.26 29.91
N GLU A 335 -19.82 -29.60 29.88
CA GLU A 335 -20.78 -29.76 28.80
C GLU A 335 -20.30 -29.04 27.53
N HIS A 336 -19.65 -27.89 27.69
CA HIS A 336 -19.00 -27.20 26.56
C HIS A 336 -17.81 -28.00 26.02
N LEU A 337 -17.03 -28.64 26.88
CA LEU A 337 -15.94 -29.53 26.46
C LEU A 337 -16.47 -30.70 25.63
N LYS A 338 -17.54 -31.37 26.08
CA LYS A 338 -18.22 -32.44 25.31
C LYS A 338 -18.77 -31.92 23.98
N LEU A 339 -19.28 -30.69 23.96
CA LEU A 339 -19.81 -30.06 22.73
C LEU A 339 -18.68 -29.80 21.74
N VAL A 340 -17.52 -29.30 22.16
CA VAL A 340 -16.32 -29.16 21.30
C VAL A 340 -15.90 -30.54 20.77
N GLU A 341 -15.79 -31.55 21.63
CA GLU A 341 -15.44 -32.91 21.20
C GLU A 341 -16.41 -33.47 20.17
N LYS A 342 -17.74 -33.36 20.45
CA LYS A 342 -18.78 -33.81 19.52
C LYS A 342 -18.69 -33.09 18.17
N TRP A 343 -18.46 -31.76 18.19
CA TRP A 343 -18.31 -30.97 16.99
C TRP A 343 -17.07 -31.41 16.19
N MET A 344 -15.91 -31.49 16.81
CA MET A 344 -14.70 -31.92 16.11
C MET A 344 -14.79 -33.35 15.59
N ARG A 345 -15.42 -34.29 16.34
CA ARG A 345 -15.67 -35.67 15.88
C ARG A 345 -16.65 -35.73 14.71
N SER A 346 -17.51 -34.75 14.48
CA SER A 346 -18.41 -34.72 13.34
C SER A 346 -17.67 -34.61 12.01
N TYR A 347 -16.40 -34.14 12.02
CA TYR A 347 -15.53 -34.16 10.84
C TYR A 347 -14.93 -35.51 10.55
N ARG A 348 -15.04 -36.49 11.46
CA ARG A 348 -14.54 -37.89 11.32
C ARG A 348 -13.04 -37.91 11.05
N PRO A 349 -12.16 -37.36 11.94
CA PRO A 349 -10.73 -37.29 11.72
C PRO A 349 -10.06 -38.64 11.47
N GLU A 350 -10.63 -39.75 11.98
CA GLU A 350 -10.19 -41.11 11.73
C GLU A 350 -10.32 -41.57 10.27
N GLU A 351 -11.18 -40.94 9.49
CA GLU A 351 -11.28 -41.21 8.04
C GLU A 351 -10.33 -40.34 7.22
N LEU A 352 -9.78 -39.26 7.80
CA LEU A 352 -9.03 -38.23 7.12
C LEU A 352 -7.52 -38.38 7.32
N PHE A 353 -7.11 -38.79 8.51
CA PHE A 353 -5.71 -38.89 8.92
C PHE A 353 -5.37 -40.32 9.37
N ASP A 354 -4.19 -40.82 8.97
CA ASP A 354 -3.67 -42.10 9.41
C ASP A 354 -3.15 -42.07 10.86
N GLU A 355 -2.65 -43.23 11.33
CA GLU A 355 -2.08 -43.37 12.68
C GLU A 355 -0.86 -42.46 12.90
N ALA A 356 -0.12 -42.12 11.88
CA ALA A 356 1.01 -41.22 11.96
C ALA A 356 0.59 -39.74 12.01
N GLY A 357 -0.70 -39.41 11.82
CA GLY A 357 -1.21 -38.07 11.75
C GLY A 357 -1.00 -37.41 10.38
N THR A 358 -0.80 -38.23 9.35
CA THR A 358 -0.64 -37.76 7.98
C THR A 358 -1.99 -37.88 7.26
N LEU A 359 -2.32 -36.90 6.43
CA LEU A 359 -3.51 -36.98 5.58
C LEU A 359 -3.46 -38.27 4.72
N ILE A 360 -4.56 -39.01 4.61
CA ILE A 360 -4.59 -40.26 3.87
C ILE A 360 -4.17 -40.07 2.39
N PRO A 361 -3.56 -41.06 1.72
CA PRO A 361 -2.98 -40.91 0.38
C PRO A 361 -3.97 -40.37 -0.66
N GLU A 362 -5.22 -40.83 -0.60
CA GLU A 362 -6.28 -40.41 -1.50
C GLU A 362 -6.55 -38.88 -1.44
N LEU A 363 -6.53 -38.30 -0.26
CA LEU A 363 -6.74 -36.86 -0.06
C LEU A 363 -5.49 -36.05 -0.34
N ARG A 364 -4.28 -36.58 -0.06
CA ARG A 364 -3.01 -35.94 -0.46
C ARG A 364 -2.84 -35.80 -1.98
N ALA A 365 -3.58 -36.53 -2.76
CA ALA A 365 -3.55 -36.46 -4.22
C ALA A 365 -4.42 -35.32 -4.79
N LEU A 366 -5.31 -34.75 -4.00
CA LEU A 366 -6.25 -33.71 -4.45
C LEU A 366 -5.57 -32.33 -4.73
N PRO A 367 -4.74 -31.79 -3.83
CA PRO A 367 -4.08 -30.51 -4.10
C PRO A 367 -3.20 -30.59 -5.34
N PRO A 368 -3.05 -29.48 -6.08
CA PRO A 368 -2.08 -29.41 -7.16
C PRO A 368 -0.65 -29.62 -6.63
N LYS A 369 0.31 -29.81 -7.55
CA LYS A 369 1.70 -30.12 -7.19
C LYS A 369 2.64 -28.97 -7.56
N GLY A 370 3.79 -28.92 -6.85
CA GLY A 370 4.86 -27.97 -7.15
C GLY A 370 4.37 -26.52 -7.07
N ALA A 371 4.73 -25.72 -8.05
CA ALA A 371 4.38 -24.30 -8.16
C ALA A 371 2.89 -24.04 -8.49
N ARG A 372 2.12 -25.09 -8.77
CA ARG A 372 0.65 -24.96 -8.98
C ARG A 372 -0.14 -24.99 -7.69
N ARG A 373 0.46 -25.42 -6.56
CA ARG A 373 -0.19 -25.27 -5.24
C ARG A 373 -0.45 -23.80 -4.97
N ILE A 374 -1.63 -23.47 -4.49
CA ILE A 374 -1.99 -22.05 -4.20
C ILE A 374 -0.97 -21.42 -3.24
N SER A 375 -0.65 -22.12 -2.15
CA SER A 375 0.29 -21.63 -1.16
C SER A 375 1.76 -21.68 -1.61
N GLY A 376 2.08 -22.45 -2.63
CA GLY A 376 3.41 -22.58 -3.24
C GLY A 376 3.58 -21.84 -4.56
N ASN A 377 2.58 -21.07 -4.97
CA ASN A 377 2.62 -20.31 -6.23
C ASN A 377 3.65 -19.16 -6.14
N PRO A 378 4.58 -19.03 -7.11
CA PRO A 378 5.58 -17.97 -7.07
C PRO A 378 4.98 -16.56 -7.14
N HIS A 379 3.78 -16.35 -7.71
CA HIS A 379 3.10 -15.05 -7.66
C HIS A 379 2.72 -14.65 -6.22
N ALA A 380 2.51 -15.61 -5.33
CA ALA A 380 2.29 -15.32 -3.91
C ALA A 380 3.60 -15.07 -3.12
N ASN A 381 4.75 -15.16 -3.77
CA ASN A 381 6.07 -14.74 -3.30
C ASN A 381 6.78 -14.00 -4.44
N GLY A 382 6.18 -12.90 -4.90
CA GLY A 382 6.47 -12.24 -6.17
C GLY A 382 7.90 -11.76 -6.34
N GLY A 383 8.65 -11.58 -5.26
CA GLY A 383 10.08 -11.31 -5.34
C GLY A 383 10.86 -12.38 -6.12
N LEU A 384 10.37 -13.62 -6.17
CA LEU A 384 10.93 -14.70 -7.01
C LEU A 384 10.75 -14.42 -8.51
N LEU A 385 9.74 -13.65 -8.89
CA LEU A 385 9.40 -13.29 -10.27
C LEU A 385 9.91 -11.90 -10.66
N ARG A 386 10.40 -11.14 -9.70
CA ARG A 386 10.84 -9.76 -9.92
C ARG A 386 12.01 -9.69 -10.90
N LYS A 387 11.81 -8.94 -11.97
CA LYS A 387 12.87 -8.58 -12.92
C LYS A 387 13.31 -7.15 -12.62
N PRO A 388 14.63 -6.87 -12.55
CA PRO A 388 15.11 -5.49 -12.41
C PRO A 388 14.57 -4.61 -13.55
N LEU A 389 14.35 -3.32 -13.24
CA LEU A 389 14.01 -2.35 -14.27
C LEU A 389 15.20 -2.08 -15.18
N GLU A 390 14.95 -1.94 -16.46
CA GLU A 390 15.89 -1.38 -17.44
C GLU A 390 15.80 0.15 -17.36
N LEU A 391 16.57 0.74 -16.44
CA LEU A 391 16.54 2.19 -16.20
C LEU A 391 17.46 2.90 -17.19
N PRO A 392 16.98 3.99 -17.84
CA PRO A 392 17.86 4.89 -18.57
C PRO A 392 18.82 5.59 -17.59
N ASP A 393 19.90 6.15 -18.09
CA ASP A 393 20.79 6.95 -17.25
C ASP A 393 20.09 8.26 -16.87
N PHE A 394 19.76 8.43 -15.61
CA PHE A 394 19.07 9.62 -15.12
C PHE A 394 19.88 10.91 -15.36
N ARG A 395 21.21 10.81 -15.53
CA ARG A 395 22.09 11.94 -15.84
C ARG A 395 21.84 12.53 -17.22
N ASP A 396 21.25 11.76 -18.13
CA ASP A 396 20.91 12.24 -19.48
C ASP A 396 19.76 13.26 -19.45
N TYR A 397 19.01 13.31 -18.34
CA TYR A 397 17.91 14.27 -18.10
C TYR A 397 18.37 15.47 -17.27
N ALA A 398 19.66 15.59 -17.01
CA ALA A 398 20.22 16.62 -16.15
C ALA A 398 19.87 18.03 -16.60
N VAL A 399 19.44 18.84 -15.68
CA VAL A 399 19.26 20.27 -15.88
C VAL A 399 20.60 20.95 -15.79
N LYS A 400 20.92 21.77 -16.79
CA LYS A 400 22.13 22.62 -16.76
C LYS A 400 21.93 23.76 -15.75
N VAL A 401 22.74 23.78 -14.71
CA VAL A 401 22.79 24.82 -13.71
C VAL A 401 24.10 25.61 -13.91
N GLU A 402 24.00 26.80 -14.50
CA GLU A 402 25.17 27.65 -14.74
C GLU A 402 25.68 28.33 -13.47
N ALA A 403 24.76 28.68 -12.60
CA ALA A 403 25.03 29.13 -11.25
C ALA A 403 23.79 28.83 -10.35
N PRO A 404 23.99 28.60 -9.06
CA PRO A 404 22.89 28.33 -8.14
C PRO A 404 21.83 29.44 -8.19
N GLY A 405 20.54 29.03 -8.26
CA GLY A 405 19.41 29.95 -8.17
C GLY A 405 19.20 30.89 -9.38
N LEU A 406 19.74 30.57 -10.56
CA LEU A 406 19.49 31.35 -11.78
C LEU A 406 18.37 30.82 -12.64
N THR A 407 18.30 29.50 -12.80
CA THR A 407 17.36 28.82 -13.67
C THR A 407 16.09 28.45 -12.90
N ARG A 408 14.92 28.57 -13.54
CA ARG A 408 13.65 28.08 -13.00
C ARG A 408 13.05 27.05 -13.94
N LEU A 409 12.57 25.95 -13.40
CA LEU A 409 11.81 24.91 -14.12
C LEU A 409 10.98 24.08 -13.13
N SER A 410 10.12 23.22 -13.67
CA SER A 410 9.32 22.29 -12.87
C SER A 410 10.09 20.97 -12.66
N PRO A 411 10.46 20.62 -11.42
CA PRO A 411 11.18 19.38 -11.14
C PRO A 411 10.43 18.13 -11.58
N THR A 412 9.12 18.06 -11.33
CA THR A 412 8.31 16.90 -11.72
C THR A 412 8.14 16.75 -13.21
N ASN A 413 8.19 17.85 -13.99
CA ASN A 413 8.19 17.75 -15.46
C ASN A 413 9.47 17.04 -15.97
N ILE A 414 10.61 17.36 -15.39
CA ILE A 414 11.88 16.67 -15.71
C ILE A 414 11.80 15.19 -15.31
N LEU A 415 11.27 14.89 -14.13
CA LEU A 415 11.03 13.51 -13.70
C LEU A 415 10.09 12.78 -14.68
N GLY A 416 9.05 13.46 -15.19
CA GLY A 416 8.12 12.90 -16.16
C GLY A 416 8.80 12.38 -17.44
N HIS A 417 9.81 13.10 -17.95
CA HIS A 417 10.59 12.64 -19.10
C HIS A 417 11.44 11.40 -18.76
N PHE A 418 12.06 11.35 -17.58
CA PHE A 418 12.79 10.18 -17.13
C PHE A 418 11.85 8.97 -16.97
N LEU A 419 10.71 9.13 -16.31
CA LEU A 419 9.71 8.06 -16.12
C LEU A 419 9.09 7.59 -17.44
N CYS A 420 8.99 8.48 -18.44
CA CYS A 420 8.56 8.11 -19.79
C CYS A 420 9.46 7.04 -20.40
N ASP A 421 10.77 7.21 -20.32
CA ASP A 421 11.71 6.25 -20.86
C ASP A 421 11.87 5.01 -19.97
N VAL A 422 11.74 5.15 -18.64
CA VAL A 422 11.58 4.00 -17.74
C VAL A 422 10.39 3.13 -18.18
N MET A 423 9.26 3.74 -18.49
CA MET A 423 8.06 3.01 -18.97
C MET A 423 8.32 2.35 -20.32
N ARG A 424 8.93 3.04 -21.30
CA ARG A 424 9.25 2.49 -22.63
C ARG A 424 10.11 1.24 -22.55
N ASN A 425 11.09 1.25 -21.65
CA ASN A 425 12.01 0.12 -21.48
C ASN A 425 11.37 -1.04 -20.72
N ASN A 426 10.23 -0.80 -20.01
CA ASN A 426 9.63 -1.77 -19.10
C ASN A 426 8.11 -1.97 -19.33
N MET A 427 7.68 -2.08 -20.58
CA MET A 427 6.27 -2.13 -20.99
C MET A 427 5.46 -3.30 -20.39
N ASN A 428 6.09 -4.32 -19.83
CA ASN A 428 5.40 -5.47 -19.20
C ASN A 428 5.70 -5.58 -17.69
N ASN A 429 6.32 -4.56 -17.10
CA ASN A 429 6.88 -4.67 -15.76
C ASN A 429 6.75 -3.38 -14.93
N PHE A 430 6.26 -2.28 -15.51
CA PHE A 430 6.17 -0.98 -14.87
C PHE A 430 4.85 -0.27 -15.19
N ARG A 431 4.15 0.23 -14.18
CA ARG A 431 2.95 1.06 -14.31
C ARG A 431 3.05 2.30 -13.43
N VAL A 432 2.36 3.36 -13.83
CA VAL A 432 2.21 4.58 -13.04
C VAL A 432 0.77 4.67 -12.56
N PHE A 433 0.60 5.06 -11.30
CA PHE A 433 -0.69 5.19 -10.63
C PHE A 433 -0.89 6.64 -10.17
N GLY A 434 -2.10 7.15 -10.29
CA GLY A 434 -2.45 8.51 -9.86
C GLY A 434 -3.96 8.75 -9.88
N PRO A 435 -4.51 9.49 -8.89
CA PRO A 435 -5.96 9.74 -8.79
C PRO A 435 -6.41 10.87 -9.74
N ASP A 436 -6.30 10.66 -11.07
CA ASP A 436 -6.55 11.67 -12.13
C ASP A 436 -5.59 12.87 -12.06
N GLU A 437 -4.38 12.65 -11.55
CA GLU A 437 -3.44 13.73 -11.26
C GLU A 437 -2.14 13.69 -12.08
N THR A 438 -1.92 12.71 -12.93
CA THR A 438 -0.65 12.55 -13.67
C THR A 438 -0.29 13.81 -14.46
N ALA A 439 -1.23 14.37 -15.23
CA ALA A 439 -1.00 15.61 -15.97
C ALA A 439 -0.88 16.82 -15.04
N SER A 440 -1.72 16.92 -14.02
CA SER A 440 -1.66 18.00 -13.04
C SER A 440 -0.35 18.00 -12.26
N ASN A 441 0.24 16.83 -12.02
CA ASN A 441 1.55 16.66 -11.38
C ASN A 441 2.72 16.91 -12.32
N LYS A 442 2.45 17.35 -13.57
CA LYS A 442 3.45 17.59 -14.62
C LYS A 442 4.25 16.34 -15.02
N LEU A 443 3.60 15.17 -14.91
CA LEU A 443 4.14 13.89 -15.36
C LEU A 443 3.60 13.50 -16.75
N ASP A 444 2.92 14.39 -17.43
CA ASP A 444 2.23 14.17 -18.72
C ASP A 444 3.15 13.70 -19.86
N ALA A 445 4.47 13.94 -19.75
CA ALA A 445 5.46 13.37 -20.67
C ALA A 445 5.36 11.83 -20.78
N ILE A 446 4.88 11.15 -19.74
CA ILE A 446 4.69 9.69 -19.68
C ILE A 446 3.69 9.22 -20.75
N TYR A 447 2.71 10.04 -21.14
CA TYR A 447 1.73 9.69 -22.15
C TYR A 447 2.35 9.45 -23.55
N ALA A 448 3.57 9.94 -23.77
CA ALA A 448 4.32 9.63 -25.00
C ALA A 448 4.84 8.18 -25.03
N ALA A 449 4.93 7.51 -23.87
CA ALA A 449 5.27 6.09 -23.78
C ALA A 449 4.01 5.23 -23.78
N SER A 450 3.01 5.59 -23.01
CA SER A 450 1.77 4.81 -22.87
C SER A 450 0.62 5.69 -22.40
N PRO A 451 -0.57 5.55 -23.00
CA PRO A 451 -1.76 6.24 -22.54
C PRO A 451 -2.29 5.67 -21.21
N LYS A 452 -3.38 6.27 -20.73
CA LYS A 452 -4.17 5.80 -19.59
C LYS A 452 -4.92 4.51 -19.94
N THR A 453 -5.00 3.58 -19.01
CA THR A 453 -5.82 2.36 -19.15
C THR A 453 -7.30 2.70 -19.02
N TRP A 454 -8.11 2.33 -20.02
CA TRP A 454 -9.54 2.54 -19.97
C TRP A 454 -10.29 1.53 -20.83
N LEU A 455 -11.10 0.67 -20.24
CA LEU A 455 -11.92 -0.34 -20.94
C LEU A 455 -13.43 -0.04 -20.86
N ALA A 456 -13.84 1.01 -20.16
CA ALA A 456 -15.22 1.48 -20.22
C ALA A 456 -15.50 2.14 -21.58
N GLU A 457 -16.75 2.52 -21.83
CA GLU A 457 -17.13 3.21 -23.05
C GLU A 457 -16.31 4.50 -23.23
N MET A 458 -15.88 4.77 -24.45
CA MET A 458 -15.23 6.01 -24.87
C MET A 458 -16.14 6.75 -25.83
N ILE A 459 -16.35 8.03 -25.58
CA ILE A 459 -17.14 8.92 -26.48
C ILE A 459 -16.20 9.81 -27.31
N PRO A 460 -16.68 10.44 -28.40
CA PRO A 460 -15.80 11.23 -29.29
C PRO A 460 -14.98 12.32 -28.59
N SER A 461 -15.52 12.95 -27.54
CA SER A 461 -14.78 13.97 -26.76
C SER A 461 -13.60 13.41 -25.97
N ASP A 462 -13.61 12.12 -25.62
CA ASP A 462 -12.51 11.49 -24.91
C ASP A 462 -11.29 11.25 -25.80
N ALA A 463 -11.51 11.19 -27.11
CA ALA A 463 -10.45 11.01 -28.11
C ALA A 463 -9.64 12.30 -28.36
N ASP A 464 -10.18 13.47 -27.99
CA ASP A 464 -9.53 14.77 -28.17
C ASP A 464 -8.59 15.07 -26.98
N GLY A 465 -7.38 14.48 -27.01
CA GLY A 465 -6.34 14.72 -26.00
C GLY A 465 -6.52 14.00 -24.65
N GLY A 466 -7.51 13.09 -24.52
CA GLY A 466 -7.76 12.35 -23.28
C GLY A 466 -6.73 11.28 -22.97
N PHE A 467 -5.93 10.87 -23.96
CA PHE A 467 -4.92 9.81 -23.84
C PHE A 467 -5.46 8.49 -23.27
N LEU A 468 -6.71 8.12 -23.60
CA LEU A 468 -7.33 6.87 -23.16
C LEU A 468 -7.03 5.72 -24.12
N SER A 469 -6.79 4.52 -23.61
CA SER A 469 -6.60 3.32 -24.42
C SER A 469 -6.90 2.06 -23.59
N THR A 470 -7.35 1.01 -24.28
CA THR A 470 -7.48 -0.31 -23.66
C THR A 470 -6.12 -0.94 -23.28
N HIS A 471 -5.02 -0.44 -23.83
CA HIS A 471 -3.66 -0.93 -23.65
C HIS A 471 -2.75 0.05 -22.89
N GLY A 472 -3.34 0.97 -22.15
CA GLY A 472 -2.58 1.93 -21.35
C GLY A 472 -1.84 1.30 -20.18
N ARG A 473 -0.85 2.05 -19.66
CA ARG A 473 -0.07 1.68 -18.47
C ARG A 473 -0.11 2.74 -17.38
N VAL A 474 -0.77 3.85 -17.65
CA VAL A 474 -1.08 4.85 -16.63
C VAL A 474 -2.46 4.50 -16.06
N MET A 475 -2.48 4.23 -14.77
CA MET A 475 -3.64 3.77 -14.03
C MET A 475 -4.24 4.94 -13.27
N GLU A 476 -5.34 5.49 -13.78
CA GLU A 476 -6.01 6.63 -13.15
C GLU A 476 -7.44 6.28 -12.77
N MET A 477 -7.74 6.47 -11.50
CA MET A 477 -9.06 6.37 -10.92
C MET A 477 -9.12 7.33 -9.73
N LEU A 478 -10.18 8.13 -9.61
CA LEU A 478 -10.31 9.08 -8.49
C LEU A 478 -10.67 8.33 -7.19
N SER A 479 -9.73 7.52 -6.75
CA SER A 479 -9.79 6.73 -5.51
C SER A 479 -8.39 6.27 -5.13
N GLU A 480 -7.75 6.97 -4.23
CA GLU A 480 -6.42 6.66 -3.72
C GLU A 480 -6.37 5.26 -3.11
N HIS A 481 -7.41 4.84 -2.37
CA HIS A 481 -7.51 3.49 -1.81
C HIS A 481 -7.44 2.39 -2.88
N THR A 482 -8.17 2.56 -3.99
CA THR A 482 -8.17 1.56 -5.07
C THR A 482 -6.82 1.52 -5.76
N LEU A 483 -6.22 2.69 -5.99
CA LEU A 483 -4.91 2.81 -6.64
C LEU A 483 -3.79 2.22 -5.79
N GLU A 484 -3.79 2.50 -4.49
CA GLU A 484 -2.81 1.93 -3.56
C GLU A 484 -2.95 0.40 -3.51
N GLY A 485 -4.18 -0.12 -3.41
CA GLY A 485 -4.42 -1.55 -3.44
C GLY A 485 -3.98 -2.21 -4.75
N TRP A 486 -4.20 -1.55 -5.91
CA TRP A 486 -3.66 -2.02 -7.19
C TRP A 486 -2.13 -2.02 -7.17
N PHE A 487 -1.54 -0.95 -6.66
CA PHE A 487 -0.08 -0.81 -6.63
C PHE A 487 0.56 -1.85 -5.71
N GLU A 488 0.04 -2.04 -4.50
CA GLU A 488 0.52 -3.06 -3.57
C GLU A 488 0.42 -4.47 -4.17
N GLY A 489 -0.74 -4.86 -4.70
CA GLY A 489 -0.92 -6.15 -5.34
C GLY A 489 0.02 -6.38 -6.53
N TYR A 490 0.31 -5.33 -7.29
CA TYR A 490 1.24 -5.34 -8.42
C TYR A 490 2.69 -5.55 -7.96
N LEU A 491 3.12 -4.85 -6.90
CA LEU A 491 4.45 -5.02 -6.30
C LEU A 491 4.63 -6.42 -5.70
N LEU A 492 3.62 -6.89 -4.95
CA LEU A 492 3.65 -8.16 -4.25
C LEU A 492 3.70 -9.37 -5.19
N THR A 493 3.35 -9.19 -6.47
CA THR A 493 3.48 -10.19 -7.53
C THR A 493 4.70 -9.98 -8.44
N GLY A 494 5.66 -9.15 -8.02
CA GLY A 494 6.99 -9.03 -8.64
C GLY A 494 7.11 -7.95 -9.71
N ARG A 495 6.20 -6.99 -9.75
CA ARG A 495 6.20 -5.86 -10.69
C ARG A 495 6.78 -4.60 -10.07
N HIS A 496 6.84 -3.50 -10.82
CA HIS A 496 7.34 -2.19 -10.39
C HIS A 496 6.36 -1.09 -10.72
N GLY A 497 6.40 0.00 -9.96
CA GLY A 497 5.55 1.13 -10.26
C GLY A 497 5.94 2.40 -9.52
N PHE A 498 5.13 3.42 -9.77
CA PHE A 498 5.30 4.75 -9.20
C PHE A 498 3.91 5.35 -8.97
N PHE A 499 3.65 5.87 -7.78
CA PHE A 499 2.36 6.45 -7.42
C PHE A 499 2.55 7.93 -7.09
N SER A 500 1.75 8.81 -7.69
CA SER A 500 1.76 10.25 -7.41
C SER A 500 0.41 10.69 -6.85
N SER A 501 0.45 11.52 -5.79
CA SER A 501 -0.75 12.10 -5.17
C SER A 501 -0.46 13.50 -4.64
N TYR A 502 -1.53 14.30 -4.46
CA TYR A 502 -1.45 15.59 -3.77
C TYR A 502 -1.18 15.40 -2.29
N GLU A 503 -0.41 16.30 -1.72
CA GLU A 503 0.06 16.22 -0.34
C GLU A 503 -1.08 16.11 0.67
N ALA A 504 -2.11 16.94 0.54
CA ALA A 504 -3.25 16.93 1.45
C ALA A 504 -4.12 15.66 1.33
N PHE A 505 -4.10 14.97 0.17
CA PHE A 505 -4.98 13.82 -0.08
C PHE A 505 -4.29 12.47 0.10
N VAL A 506 -2.98 12.44 0.17
CA VAL A 506 -2.24 11.19 0.45
C VAL A 506 -2.63 10.56 1.79
N HIS A 507 -3.18 11.34 2.73
CA HIS A 507 -3.76 10.83 3.97
C HIS A 507 -4.86 9.80 3.79
N ILE A 508 -5.52 9.76 2.62
CA ILE A 508 -6.55 8.76 2.31
C ILE A 508 -5.97 7.34 2.39
N ILE A 509 -4.66 7.15 2.14
CA ILE A 509 -4.01 5.84 2.18
C ILE A 509 -3.24 5.55 3.48
N ASP A 510 -3.34 6.38 4.51
CA ASP A 510 -2.57 6.24 5.76
C ASP A 510 -2.62 4.82 6.34
N SER A 511 -3.80 4.23 6.40
CA SER A 511 -3.96 2.90 6.99
C SER A 511 -3.45 1.79 6.09
N MET A 512 -3.67 1.86 4.78
CA MET A 512 -3.14 0.90 3.81
C MET A 512 -1.61 0.94 3.79
N PHE A 513 -1.02 2.12 3.65
CA PHE A 513 0.42 2.34 3.78
C PHE A 513 0.97 1.72 5.08
N ASN A 514 0.27 1.92 6.21
CA ASN A 514 0.67 1.37 7.50
C ASN A 514 0.71 -0.17 7.49
N GLN A 515 -0.27 -0.83 6.88
CA GLN A 515 -0.30 -2.28 6.77
C GLN A 515 0.81 -2.79 5.84
N HIS A 516 1.02 -2.13 4.70
CA HIS A 516 2.10 -2.48 3.78
C HIS A 516 3.50 -2.34 4.42
N ALA A 517 3.75 -1.27 5.16
CA ALA A 517 5.00 -1.08 5.90
C ALA A 517 5.25 -2.20 6.93
N LYS A 518 4.21 -2.64 7.66
CA LYS A 518 4.31 -3.79 8.57
C LYS A 518 4.57 -5.11 7.85
N TRP A 519 3.90 -5.32 6.70
CA TRP A 519 4.16 -6.47 5.84
C TRP A 519 5.62 -6.54 5.40
N LEU A 520 6.15 -5.41 4.92
CA LEU A 520 7.55 -5.30 4.47
C LEU A 520 8.53 -5.53 5.63
N GLU A 521 8.29 -4.92 6.78
CA GLU A 521 9.13 -5.10 7.97
C GLU A 521 9.23 -6.58 8.35
N LYS A 522 8.09 -7.24 8.50
CA LYS A 522 8.02 -8.66 8.84
C LYS A 522 8.71 -9.53 7.78
N SER A 523 8.42 -9.26 6.52
CA SER A 523 9.03 -9.99 5.39
C SER A 523 10.54 -9.82 5.34
N LYS A 524 11.05 -8.61 5.55
CA LYS A 524 12.48 -8.28 5.49
C LYS A 524 13.28 -8.83 6.67
N LEU A 525 12.75 -8.71 7.88
CA LEU A 525 13.51 -8.99 9.11
C LEU A 525 13.38 -10.44 9.57
N GLU A 526 12.23 -11.08 9.35
CA GLU A 526 11.94 -12.36 9.98
C GLU A 526 11.78 -13.52 8.99
N LEU A 527 11.39 -13.25 7.74
CA LEU A 527 10.98 -14.29 6.79
C LEU A 527 12.02 -14.51 5.69
N ARG A 528 13.06 -15.29 5.99
CA ARG A 528 14.15 -15.59 5.03
C ARG A 528 13.70 -16.27 3.75
N TRP A 529 12.52 -16.88 3.74
CA TRP A 529 11.98 -17.57 2.57
C TRP A 529 11.22 -16.62 1.63
N ARG A 530 10.83 -15.44 2.08
CA ARG A 530 10.24 -14.42 1.22
C ARG A 530 11.32 -13.68 0.44
N ALA A 531 11.19 -13.69 -0.88
CA ALA A 531 12.09 -12.93 -1.75
C ALA A 531 11.73 -11.43 -1.73
N PRO A 532 12.75 -10.53 -1.82
CA PRO A 532 12.52 -9.09 -1.81
C PRO A 532 11.67 -8.61 -2.99
N ILE A 533 10.65 -7.81 -2.72
CA ILE A 533 9.82 -7.15 -3.73
C ILE A 533 10.34 -5.74 -4.06
N SER A 534 9.85 -5.17 -5.15
CA SER A 534 10.13 -3.76 -5.50
C SER A 534 9.54 -2.82 -4.46
N SER A 535 10.22 -1.71 -4.23
CA SER A 535 9.75 -0.71 -3.27
C SER A 535 8.47 0.00 -3.74
N LEU A 536 7.63 0.37 -2.78
CA LEU A 536 6.50 1.25 -2.99
C LEU A 536 7.02 2.68 -3.05
N ASN A 537 6.90 3.34 -4.21
CA ASN A 537 7.41 4.68 -4.44
C ASN A 537 6.27 5.68 -4.54
N LEU A 538 6.14 6.54 -3.54
CA LEU A 538 5.14 7.60 -3.46
C LEU A 538 5.80 8.94 -3.80
N LEU A 539 5.25 9.65 -4.77
CA LEU A 539 5.57 11.03 -5.08
C LEU A 539 4.46 11.94 -4.56
N ILE A 540 4.80 12.78 -3.62
CA ILE A 540 3.90 13.77 -3.03
C ILE A 540 4.16 15.10 -3.71
N THR A 541 3.11 15.67 -4.28
CA THR A 541 3.14 16.94 -5.01
C THR A 541 2.03 17.87 -4.51
N SER A 542 1.80 18.99 -5.21
CA SER A 542 0.81 20.00 -4.80
C SER A 542 1.03 20.41 -3.35
N LEU A 543 2.27 20.74 -3.06
CA LEU A 543 2.78 20.98 -1.71
C LEU A 543 2.05 22.11 -1.02
N VAL A 544 1.94 22.05 0.29
CA VAL A 544 1.23 23.04 1.13
C VAL A 544 1.56 24.49 0.75
N TRP A 545 2.83 24.79 0.45
CA TRP A 545 3.31 26.12 0.10
C TRP A 545 2.91 26.60 -1.31
N ARG A 546 2.30 25.73 -2.11
CA ARG A 546 1.80 26.00 -3.46
C ARG A 546 0.28 25.91 -3.57
N GLN A 547 -0.40 25.80 -2.41
CA GLN A 547 -1.86 25.76 -2.34
C GLN A 547 -2.45 27.10 -1.87
N ASP A 548 -1.77 28.17 -2.21
CA ASP A 548 -2.17 29.55 -1.97
C ASP A 548 -3.49 29.93 -2.66
N HIS A 549 -3.82 29.29 -3.78
CA HIS A 549 -5.04 29.52 -4.58
C HIS A 549 -6.19 28.56 -4.27
N ASN A 550 -5.92 27.34 -3.78
CA ASN A 550 -6.95 26.37 -3.40
C ASN A 550 -7.41 26.53 -1.93
N GLY A 551 -6.62 27.23 -1.11
CA GLY A 551 -6.90 27.48 0.28
C GLY A 551 -6.66 26.29 1.21
N PHE A 552 -7.07 26.40 2.44
CA PHE A 552 -6.75 25.51 3.55
C PHE A 552 -7.15 24.03 3.32
N THR A 553 -8.15 23.75 2.48
CA THR A 553 -8.61 22.37 2.20
C THR A 553 -7.57 21.53 1.45
N HIS A 554 -6.55 22.16 0.88
CA HIS A 554 -5.46 21.52 0.15
C HIS A 554 -4.11 21.70 0.87
N GLN A 555 -4.12 22.13 2.12
CA GLN A 555 -2.93 22.49 2.88
C GLN A 555 -2.78 21.54 4.10
N ASP A 556 -2.21 20.36 3.89
CA ASP A 556 -1.92 19.39 4.97
C ASP A 556 -0.67 18.57 4.65
N PRO A 557 0.48 18.85 5.28
CA PRO A 557 1.72 18.08 5.11
C PRO A 557 1.90 16.97 6.17
N GLY A 558 0.87 16.60 6.92
CA GLY A 558 0.94 15.73 8.11
C GLY A 558 1.25 14.26 7.82
N PHE A 559 1.14 13.79 6.57
CA PHE A 559 1.48 12.42 6.21
C PHE A 559 2.93 12.04 6.59
N LEU A 560 3.87 13.00 6.54
CA LEU A 560 5.26 12.76 6.93
C LEU A 560 5.40 12.34 8.40
N ASP A 561 4.57 12.86 9.29
CA ASP A 561 4.52 12.46 10.71
C ASP A 561 4.11 11.00 10.86
N ILE A 562 3.16 10.52 10.04
CA ILE A 562 2.72 9.12 10.01
C ILE A 562 3.88 8.22 9.58
N VAL A 563 4.57 8.56 8.50
CA VAL A 563 5.68 7.78 7.95
C VAL A 563 6.82 7.62 8.96
N THR A 564 7.17 8.67 9.69
CA THR A 564 8.25 8.63 10.70
C THR A 564 7.94 7.78 11.93
N ASN A 565 6.70 7.31 12.10
CA ASN A 565 6.31 6.38 13.16
C ASN A 565 6.44 4.90 12.74
N LYS A 566 6.83 4.63 11.51
CA LYS A 566 6.99 3.27 10.99
C LYS A 566 8.41 2.75 11.23
N SER A 567 8.59 1.47 11.00
CA SER A 567 9.90 0.84 11.15
C SER A 567 10.96 1.56 10.30
N PRO A 568 12.09 1.95 10.93
CA PRO A 568 13.20 2.57 10.23
C PRO A 568 13.84 1.65 9.18
N GLU A 569 13.54 0.36 9.26
CA GLU A 569 14.09 -0.62 8.33
C GLU A 569 13.43 -0.57 6.95
N VAL A 570 12.21 -0.03 6.84
CA VAL A 570 11.42 -0.12 5.61
C VAL A 570 10.86 1.22 5.10
N THR A 571 11.03 2.34 5.82
CA THR A 571 10.51 3.64 5.39
C THR A 571 11.61 4.64 5.13
N ARG A 572 11.40 5.50 4.09
CA ARG A 572 12.32 6.58 3.70
C ARG A 572 11.51 7.83 3.33
N ILE A 573 12.05 9.01 3.66
CA ILE A 573 11.48 10.31 3.28
C ILE A 573 12.57 11.17 2.65
N TYR A 574 12.33 11.60 1.42
CA TYR A 574 13.23 12.45 0.67
C TYR A 574 12.55 13.77 0.28
N LEU A 575 13.23 14.88 0.51
CA LEU A 575 12.80 16.22 0.13
C LEU A 575 13.83 16.85 -0.81
N PRO A 576 13.92 16.41 -2.07
CA PRO A 576 14.87 16.94 -3.04
C PRO A 576 14.60 18.43 -3.31
N PRO A 577 15.59 19.32 -3.19
CA PRO A 577 15.42 20.77 -3.33
C PRO A 577 15.33 21.25 -4.78
N ASP A 578 15.69 20.42 -5.75
CA ASP A 578 15.69 20.76 -7.18
C ASP A 578 15.55 19.51 -8.09
N ALA A 579 15.50 19.73 -9.39
CA ALA A 579 15.26 18.66 -10.37
C ALA A 579 16.40 17.64 -10.45
N ASN A 580 17.65 18.07 -10.35
CA ASN A 580 18.80 17.15 -10.40
C ASN A 580 18.83 16.24 -9.18
N CYS A 581 18.51 16.78 -8.00
CA CYS A 581 18.32 15.98 -6.79
C CYS A 581 17.13 15.03 -6.91
N LEU A 582 16.01 15.48 -7.49
CA LEU A 582 14.83 14.64 -7.69
C LEU A 582 15.10 13.44 -8.61
N LEU A 583 15.84 13.65 -9.71
CA LEU A 583 16.28 12.58 -10.61
C LEU A 583 17.15 11.55 -9.89
N SER A 584 18.15 12.01 -9.11
CA SER A 584 19.04 11.14 -8.34
C SER A 584 18.26 10.30 -7.30
N VAL A 585 17.33 10.93 -6.58
CA VAL A 585 16.47 10.25 -5.58
C VAL A 585 15.55 9.25 -6.27
N ALA A 586 14.91 9.62 -7.38
CA ALA A 586 13.97 8.75 -8.09
C ALA A 586 14.66 7.49 -8.65
N ASP A 587 15.85 7.62 -9.26
CA ASP A 587 16.63 6.47 -9.71
C ASP A 587 16.99 5.54 -8.54
N HIS A 588 17.45 6.10 -7.42
CA HIS A 588 17.72 5.33 -6.20
C HIS A 588 16.48 4.57 -5.70
N CYS A 589 15.34 5.23 -5.61
CA CYS A 589 14.10 4.63 -5.14
C CYS A 589 13.61 3.51 -6.06
N LEU A 590 13.68 3.69 -7.39
CA LEU A 590 13.29 2.68 -8.38
C LEU A 590 14.18 1.42 -8.36
N ARG A 591 15.43 1.52 -7.92
CA ARG A 591 16.35 0.38 -7.73
C ARG A 591 16.14 -0.35 -6.41
N SER A 592 15.53 0.30 -5.43
CA SER A 592 15.41 -0.23 -4.06
C SER A 592 14.38 -1.35 -3.95
N THR A 593 14.51 -2.17 -2.91
CA THR A 593 13.59 -3.28 -2.60
C THR A 593 13.19 -3.27 -1.13
N ASN A 594 11.96 -3.70 -0.86
CA ASN A 594 11.40 -3.78 0.49
C ASN A 594 11.38 -2.45 1.25
N TYR A 595 11.15 -1.34 0.53
CA TYR A 595 10.95 -0.03 1.14
C TYR A 595 9.62 0.60 0.74
N VAL A 596 9.15 1.50 1.57
CA VAL A 596 8.24 2.58 1.18
C VAL A 596 9.08 3.85 1.10
N ASN A 597 9.24 4.39 -0.09
CA ASN A 597 9.92 5.63 -0.36
C ASN A 597 8.91 6.74 -0.55
N VAL A 598 8.99 7.78 0.27
CA VAL A 598 8.18 8.99 0.16
C VAL A 598 9.05 10.11 -0.38
N ILE A 599 8.70 10.64 -1.54
CA ILE A 599 9.42 11.72 -2.22
C ILE A 599 8.50 12.95 -2.25
N VAL A 600 8.93 14.04 -1.65
CA VAL A 600 8.20 15.31 -1.61
C VAL A 600 8.83 16.26 -2.61
N ALA A 601 8.14 16.61 -3.70
CA ALA A 601 8.71 17.41 -4.77
C ALA A 601 7.73 18.39 -5.40
N ASP A 602 8.21 19.58 -5.75
CA ASP A 602 7.41 20.64 -6.36
C ASP A 602 7.10 20.38 -7.84
N LYS A 603 5.89 20.68 -8.22
CA LYS A 603 5.44 20.68 -9.62
C LYS A 603 5.44 22.07 -10.27
N ALA A 604 5.59 23.12 -9.50
CA ALA A 604 5.66 24.48 -10.00
C ALA A 604 7.06 24.85 -10.49
N LEU A 605 7.17 25.99 -11.15
CA LEU A 605 8.47 26.54 -11.55
C LEU A 605 9.28 26.93 -10.31
N HIS A 606 10.41 26.25 -10.12
CA HIS A 606 11.26 26.39 -8.96
C HIS A 606 12.72 26.63 -9.34
N LEU A 607 13.50 27.36 -8.50
CA LEU A 607 14.92 27.61 -8.72
C LEU A 607 15.72 26.31 -8.65
N GLN A 608 16.74 26.22 -9.47
CA GLN A 608 17.68 25.11 -9.54
C GLN A 608 19.02 25.52 -8.92
N TYR A 609 19.60 24.65 -8.11
CA TYR A 609 20.73 25.02 -7.26
C TYR A 609 22.01 24.23 -7.57
N LEU A 610 21.89 22.92 -7.76
CA LEU A 610 23.03 22.00 -7.86
C LEU A 610 23.20 21.46 -9.30
N THR A 611 24.41 21.41 -9.78
CA THR A 611 24.74 20.62 -10.98
C THR A 611 24.45 19.15 -10.71
N MET A 612 24.33 18.33 -11.77
CA MET A 612 24.05 16.90 -11.58
C MET A 612 25.10 16.19 -10.72
N GLY A 613 26.39 16.52 -10.88
CA GLY A 613 27.46 15.96 -10.06
C GLY A 613 27.30 16.30 -8.57
N GLU A 614 27.06 17.58 -8.27
CA GLU A 614 26.82 18.06 -6.89
C GLU A 614 25.54 17.45 -6.32
N ALA A 615 24.49 17.30 -7.12
CA ALA A 615 23.22 16.68 -6.70
C ALA A 615 23.40 15.21 -6.33
N ILE A 616 24.17 14.43 -7.12
CA ILE A 616 24.49 13.05 -6.79
C ILE A 616 25.24 12.95 -5.47
N ASP A 617 26.26 13.77 -5.27
CA ASP A 617 27.05 13.78 -4.03
C ASP A 617 26.19 14.18 -2.83
N HIS A 618 25.33 15.19 -2.99
CA HIS A 618 24.42 15.66 -1.94
C HIS A 618 23.37 14.62 -1.58
N CYS A 619 22.72 14.03 -2.57
CA CYS A 619 21.70 12.99 -2.34
C CYS A 619 22.29 11.69 -1.76
N THR A 620 23.51 11.32 -2.17
CA THR A 620 24.24 10.16 -1.60
C THR A 620 24.53 10.35 -0.11
N LYS A 621 24.88 11.58 0.30
CA LYS A 621 25.04 11.93 1.71
C LYS A 621 23.70 12.12 2.42
N GLY A 622 22.66 12.50 1.69
CA GLY A 622 21.31 12.81 2.18
C GLY A 622 21.18 14.14 2.93
N ILE A 623 22.32 14.77 3.26
CA ILE A 623 22.42 16.06 3.96
C ILE A 623 23.80 16.67 3.67
N GLY A 624 23.89 18.00 3.62
CA GLY A 624 25.20 18.62 3.40
C GLY A 624 25.21 20.14 3.54
N ILE A 625 26.42 20.67 3.72
CA ILE A 625 26.68 22.10 3.70
C ILE A 625 26.68 22.57 2.23
N TRP A 626 26.03 23.68 1.94
CA TRP A 626 26.11 24.36 0.66
C TRP A 626 27.11 25.53 0.74
N ASP A 627 28.29 25.31 0.16
CA ASP A 627 29.37 26.28 0.24
C ASP A 627 29.04 27.64 -0.39
N PHE A 628 28.29 27.67 -1.50
CA PHE A 628 27.87 28.91 -2.15
C PHE A 628 26.96 29.77 -1.23
N ALA A 629 26.21 29.13 -0.33
CA ALA A 629 25.33 29.77 0.61
C ALA A 629 25.96 29.98 2.00
N SER A 630 27.13 29.37 2.28
CA SER A 630 27.89 29.52 3.54
C SER A 630 28.95 30.60 3.43
N ASN A 631 29.34 31.24 4.56
CA ASN A 631 30.43 32.20 4.67
C ASN A 631 31.28 32.01 5.95
N ASP A 632 31.19 30.77 6.53
CA ASP A 632 31.97 30.40 7.72
C ASP A 632 33.40 29.95 7.36
N ASP A 633 33.73 29.80 6.08
CA ASP A 633 35.06 29.45 5.56
C ASP A 633 35.68 28.22 6.27
N GLY A 634 34.81 27.26 6.71
CA GLY A 634 35.21 26.07 7.45
C GLY A 634 35.55 26.27 8.92
N ILE A 635 35.36 27.49 9.46
CA ILE A 635 35.45 27.77 10.89
C ILE A 635 34.11 27.58 11.58
N GLU A 636 34.06 27.69 12.88
CA GLU A 636 32.82 27.61 13.63
C GLU A 636 31.91 28.81 13.28
N PRO A 637 30.66 28.57 12.81
CA PRO A 637 29.73 29.64 12.46
C PRO A 637 29.15 30.32 13.70
N ASP A 638 28.59 31.53 13.53
CA ASP A 638 27.76 32.17 14.55
C ASP A 638 26.36 31.56 14.62
N VAL A 639 25.87 31.09 13.46
CA VAL A 639 24.54 30.49 13.31
C VAL A 639 24.53 29.48 12.18
N VAL A 640 23.74 28.40 12.33
CA VAL A 640 23.43 27.47 11.25
C VAL A 640 22.05 27.80 10.70
N MET A 641 21.96 28.01 9.38
CA MET A 641 20.70 28.09 8.64
C MET A 641 20.45 26.74 7.98
N ALA A 642 19.46 26.03 8.45
CA ALA A 642 19.11 24.70 7.92
C ALA A 642 17.75 24.71 7.23
N CYS A 643 17.55 23.82 6.26
CA CYS A 643 16.27 23.69 5.56
C CYS A 643 16.04 22.31 5.00
N ALA A 644 14.75 21.95 4.83
CA ALA A 644 14.30 20.78 4.10
C ALA A 644 12.98 21.08 3.38
N GLY A 645 12.91 20.76 2.09
CA GLY A 645 11.79 21.06 1.17
C GLY A 645 12.10 22.25 0.24
N ASP A 646 11.25 22.44 -0.77
CA ASP A 646 11.47 23.41 -1.85
C ASP A 646 11.37 24.88 -1.40
N ILE A 647 10.19 25.32 -0.96
CA ILE A 647 9.95 26.68 -0.49
C ILE A 647 10.79 27.01 0.77
N PRO A 648 10.89 26.13 1.77
CA PRO A 648 11.80 26.35 2.88
C PRO A 648 13.25 26.59 2.45
N THR A 649 13.74 25.91 1.42
CA THR A 649 15.08 26.12 0.87
C THR A 649 15.18 27.49 0.19
N LEU A 650 14.20 27.87 -0.63
CA LEU A 650 14.13 29.19 -1.28
C LEU A 650 14.17 30.32 -0.27
N GLU A 651 13.31 30.25 0.75
CA GLU A 651 13.17 31.30 1.75
C GLU A 651 14.39 31.39 2.68
N ALA A 652 14.98 30.23 3.04
CA ALA A 652 16.23 30.21 3.80
C ALA A 652 17.41 30.82 3.04
N LEU A 653 17.55 30.54 1.75
CA LEU A 653 18.56 31.16 0.88
C LEU A 653 18.35 32.67 0.76
N ALA A 654 17.10 33.11 0.58
CA ALA A 654 16.78 34.53 0.50
C ALA A 654 17.06 35.24 1.84
N ALA A 655 16.80 34.61 2.99
CA ALA A 655 17.17 35.12 4.29
C ALA A 655 18.70 35.29 4.46
N VAL A 656 19.47 34.27 4.01
CA VAL A 656 20.93 34.34 4.03
C VAL A 656 21.45 35.47 3.13
N ALA A 657 20.86 35.67 1.96
CA ALA A 657 21.24 36.79 1.08
C ALA A 657 21.01 38.16 1.75
N ILE A 658 19.88 38.35 2.42
CA ILE A 658 19.56 39.58 3.20
C ILE A 658 20.56 39.75 4.34
N LEU A 659 20.88 38.69 5.09
CA LEU A 659 21.83 38.78 6.20
C LEU A 659 23.24 39.12 5.73
N ARG A 660 23.67 38.53 4.61
CA ARG A 660 24.99 38.87 4.01
C ARG A 660 25.09 40.34 3.57
N GLU A 661 24.01 40.91 3.07
CA GLU A 661 23.96 42.30 2.68
C GLU A 661 23.96 43.24 3.88
N ARG A 662 23.15 42.93 4.91
CA ARG A 662 22.85 43.86 6.02
C ARG A 662 23.60 43.60 7.31
N CYS A 663 24.13 42.40 7.48
CA CYS A 663 24.88 41.95 8.64
C CYS A 663 26.11 41.10 8.17
N PRO A 664 27.00 41.69 7.35
CA PRO A 664 28.08 40.93 6.68
C PRO A 664 29.11 40.31 7.64
N GLU A 665 29.14 40.76 8.89
CA GLU A 665 29.99 40.20 9.94
C GLU A 665 29.61 38.81 10.41
N VAL A 666 28.33 38.41 10.22
CA VAL A 666 27.82 37.14 10.73
C VAL A 666 28.31 35.96 9.87
N LYS A 667 28.87 34.97 10.55
CA LYS A 667 29.29 33.75 9.93
C LYS A 667 28.14 32.73 9.92
N ILE A 668 27.67 32.42 8.72
CA ILE A 668 26.51 31.54 8.50
C ILE A 668 26.98 30.26 7.82
N ARG A 669 26.60 29.12 8.39
CA ARG A 669 26.66 27.82 7.74
C ARG A 669 25.27 27.48 7.21
N PHE A 670 25.19 27.15 5.92
CA PHE A 670 23.92 26.74 5.31
C PHE A 670 23.91 25.22 5.12
N VAL A 671 22.89 24.55 5.67
CA VAL A 671 22.71 23.09 5.62
C VAL A 671 21.39 22.74 4.94
N ASN A 672 21.41 21.94 3.87
CA ASN A 672 20.22 21.42 3.23
C ASN A 672 20.06 19.92 3.54
N VAL A 673 18.84 19.48 3.81
CA VAL A 673 18.48 18.11 4.16
C VAL A 673 17.60 17.52 3.06
N VAL A 674 18.07 16.47 2.39
CA VAL A 674 17.32 15.69 1.40
C VAL A 674 16.71 14.47 2.04
N ASP A 675 17.49 13.65 2.74
CA ASP A 675 17.01 12.47 3.48
C ASP A 675 16.70 12.89 4.92
N LEU A 676 15.42 12.95 5.25
CA LEU A 676 14.97 13.46 6.54
C LEU A 676 15.49 12.61 7.72
N PHE A 677 15.70 11.31 7.51
CA PHE A 677 16.16 10.42 8.55
C PHE A 677 17.65 10.59 8.91
N ARG A 678 18.42 11.38 8.14
CA ARG A 678 19.77 11.80 8.54
C ARG A 678 19.79 12.59 9.84
N LEU A 679 18.69 13.21 10.19
CA LEU A 679 18.55 13.95 11.44
C LEU A 679 18.50 13.04 12.67
N MET A 680 18.08 11.77 12.51
CA MET A 680 18.03 10.80 13.62
C MET A 680 19.42 10.28 14.00
N PRO A 681 19.61 9.84 15.27
CA PRO A 681 20.80 9.11 15.70
C PRO A 681 20.98 7.79 14.93
N GLU A 682 22.22 7.40 14.66
CA GLU A 682 22.57 6.14 13.99
C GLU A 682 22.07 4.90 14.73
N GLU A 683 21.89 5.00 16.06
CA GLU A 683 21.35 3.92 16.88
C GLU A 683 19.82 3.74 16.72
N GLU A 684 19.12 4.74 16.19
CA GLU A 684 17.68 4.72 16.03
C GLU A 684 17.23 4.52 14.56
N HIS A 685 18.10 4.86 13.62
CA HIS A 685 17.78 4.72 12.19
C HIS A 685 19.02 4.37 11.36
N PRO A 686 18.93 3.41 10.41
CA PRO A 686 20.07 3.01 9.57
C PRO A 686 20.70 4.15 8.76
N HIS A 687 19.93 5.20 8.43
CA HIS A 687 20.41 6.42 7.76
C HIS A 687 20.84 7.52 8.74
N GLY A 688 20.61 7.34 10.05
CA GLY A 688 20.96 8.33 11.06
C GLY A 688 22.44 8.69 11.05
N LEU A 689 22.74 9.95 11.35
CA LEU A 689 24.13 10.40 11.51
C LEU A 689 24.66 10.00 12.89
N SER A 690 25.93 9.69 12.97
CA SER A 690 26.63 9.67 14.26
C SER A 690 26.57 11.05 14.94
N SER A 691 26.67 11.08 16.26
CA SER A 691 26.69 12.36 16.99
C SER A 691 27.81 13.28 16.50
N ARG A 692 28.98 12.72 16.13
CA ARG A 692 30.11 13.49 15.62
C ARG A 692 29.80 14.13 14.25
N GLU A 693 29.17 13.39 13.35
CA GLU A 693 28.79 13.92 12.04
C GLU A 693 27.73 14.99 12.18
N PHE A 694 26.70 14.73 13.00
CA PHE A 694 25.67 15.73 13.29
C PHE A 694 26.26 17.02 13.87
N ASP A 695 27.10 16.92 14.90
CA ASP A 695 27.75 18.08 15.53
C ASP A 695 28.68 18.84 14.56
N SER A 696 29.25 18.17 13.56
CA SER A 696 30.06 18.82 12.53
C SER A 696 29.24 19.71 11.58
N LEU A 697 27.95 19.38 11.38
CA LEU A 697 27.01 20.15 10.57
C LEU A 697 26.32 21.24 11.38
N PHE A 698 25.77 20.86 12.53
CA PHE A 698 24.86 21.69 13.33
C PHE A 698 25.50 22.35 14.54
N THR A 699 26.81 22.14 14.78
CA THR A 699 27.56 22.56 15.97
C THR A 699 27.03 21.96 17.29
N LYS A 700 27.68 22.28 18.40
CA LYS A 700 27.28 21.79 19.73
C LYS A 700 26.49 22.79 20.55
N ASP A 701 26.57 24.07 20.21
CA ASP A 701 26.09 25.17 21.05
C ASP A 701 25.61 26.42 20.30
N LYS A 702 25.76 26.45 18.95
CA LYS A 702 25.28 27.60 18.17
C LYS A 702 23.81 27.48 17.85
N PRO A 703 23.08 28.59 17.69
CA PRO A 703 21.70 28.56 17.25
C PRO A 703 21.59 27.98 15.85
N VAL A 704 20.58 27.13 15.67
CA VAL A 704 20.19 26.56 14.40
C VAL A 704 18.81 27.07 14.05
N ILE A 705 18.67 27.81 12.96
CA ILE A 705 17.38 28.20 12.41
C ILE A 705 17.01 27.19 11.32
N PHE A 706 16.05 26.33 11.62
CA PHE A 706 15.64 25.25 10.72
C PHE A 706 14.31 25.59 10.03
N ASN A 707 14.34 25.80 8.72
CA ASN A 707 13.15 26.03 7.91
C ASN A 707 12.65 24.73 7.30
N PHE A 708 11.47 24.27 7.70
CA PHE A 708 10.98 22.95 7.37
C PHE A 708 9.67 22.96 6.58
N HIS A 709 9.53 22.01 5.69
CA HIS A 709 8.38 21.84 4.81
C HIS A 709 7.07 21.60 5.56
N ALA A 710 7.07 20.72 6.56
CA ALA A 710 5.89 20.30 7.29
C ALA A 710 5.82 20.88 8.71
N TYR A 711 5.19 20.20 9.65
CA TYR A 711 5.06 20.65 11.03
C TYR A 711 6.39 20.67 11.77
N ALA A 712 6.68 21.76 12.47
CA ALA A 712 7.93 21.94 13.21
C ALA A 712 8.19 20.83 14.25
N SER A 713 7.13 20.25 14.82
CA SER A 713 7.20 19.14 15.79
C SER A 713 7.96 17.93 15.26
N LEU A 714 7.88 17.68 13.95
CA LEU A 714 8.56 16.55 13.34
C LEU A 714 10.09 16.68 13.44
N ILE A 715 10.64 17.86 13.13
CA ILE A 715 12.08 18.10 13.28
C ILE A 715 12.50 18.00 14.75
N HIS A 716 11.71 18.56 15.66
CA HIS A 716 11.99 18.42 17.10
C HIS A 716 12.00 16.94 17.54
N LYS A 717 11.06 16.13 17.05
CA LYS A 717 11.04 14.68 17.29
C LYS A 717 12.34 14.00 16.82
N LEU A 718 12.76 14.29 15.58
CA LEU A 718 13.92 13.64 14.96
C LEU A 718 15.25 14.08 15.59
N THR A 719 15.31 15.27 16.16
CA THR A 719 16.54 15.87 16.72
C THR A 719 16.58 15.91 18.24
N TYR A 720 15.53 15.48 18.94
CA TYR A 720 15.42 15.58 20.40
C TYR A 720 16.62 14.97 21.15
N ARG A 721 17.21 13.91 20.63
CA ARG A 721 18.37 13.23 21.26
C ARG A 721 19.72 13.79 20.81
N ARG A 722 19.75 14.87 20.03
CA ARG A 722 21.00 15.53 19.60
C ARG A 722 21.54 16.48 20.65
N THR A 723 22.87 16.61 20.68
CA THR A 723 23.59 17.44 21.68
C THR A 723 23.05 18.87 21.71
N ASN A 724 22.79 19.47 20.55
CA ASN A 724 22.38 20.86 20.38
C ASN A 724 20.85 21.07 20.26
N HIS A 725 20.03 20.09 20.71
CA HIS A 725 18.58 20.11 20.45
C HIS A 725 17.87 21.37 20.98
N ASP A 726 18.28 21.92 22.11
CA ASP A 726 17.71 23.14 22.73
C ASP A 726 17.91 24.41 21.88
N ASN A 727 18.93 24.42 21.04
CA ASN A 727 19.23 25.53 20.13
C ASN A 727 18.69 25.33 18.72
N ILE A 728 17.95 24.25 18.44
CA ILE A 728 17.31 24.05 17.14
C ILE A 728 15.94 24.71 17.16
N HIS A 729 15.86 25.86 16.48
CA HIS A 729 14.66 26.68 16.36
C HIS A 729 13.99 26.39 15.01
N VAL A 730 12.88 25.65 15.02
CA VAL A 730 12.22 25.19 13.81
C VAL A 730 11.09 26.13 13.41
N ARG A 731 11.06 26.48 12.13
CA ARG A 731 9.91 27.09 11.46
C ARG A 731 9.32 26.04 10.52
N GLY A 732 8.00 25.95 10.50
CA GLY A 732 7.27 25.01 9.68
C GLY A 732 5.81 25.42 9.56
N TYR A 733 4.99 24.59 8.95
CA TYR A 733 3.57 24.84 8.77
C TYR A 733 2.84 24.93 10.12
N LYS A 734 1.85 25.84 10.23
CA LYS A 734 1.15 26.16 11.48
C LYS A 734 -0.37 26.21 11.32
N GLU A 735 -0.91 25.56 10.31
CA GLU A 735 -2.35 25.64 9.98
C GLU A 735 -2.83 27.08 9.72
N LYS A 736 -1.98 27.91 9.11
CA LYS A 736 -2.30 29.28 8.77
C LYS A 736 -2.29 29.46 7.27
N GLY A 737 -3.38 29.89 6.71
CA GLY A 737 -3.53 30.18 5.31
C GLY A 737 -4.97 30.03 4.84
N ASN A 738 -5.23 30.61 3.68
CA ASN A 738 -6.47 30.50 2.92
C ASN A 738 -6.14 30.84 1.47
N ILE A 739 -6.86 31.76 0.83
CA ILE A 739 -6.46 32.35 -0.43
C ILE A 739 -5.45 33.47 -0.12
N ASN A 740 -4.22 33.26 -0.56
CA ASN A 740 -3.08 34.12 -0.27
C ASN A 740 -2.20 34.28 -1.51
N THR A 741 -1.17 35.07 -1.47
CA THR A 741 0.00 34.92 -2.36
C THR A 741 0.98 33.91 -1.76
N PRO A 742 1.92 33.33 -2.54
CA PRO A 742 2.92 32.41 -2.00
C PRO A 742 3.73 32.98 -0.83
N LEU A 743 4.16 34.23 -0.92
CA LEU A 743 4.87 34.88 0.18
C LEU A 743 3.95 35.17 1.39
N GLU A 744 2.70 35.60 1.19
CA GLU A 744 1.78 35.79 2.33
C GLU A 744 1.55 34.48 3.09
N LEU A 745 1.39 33.36 2.38
CA LEU A 745 1.25 32.03 3.01
C LEU A 745 2.50 31.71 3.85
N ALA A 746 3.69 31.97 3.32
CA ALA A 746 4.94 31.81 4.05
C ALA A 746 5.03 32.74 5.28
N ILE A 747 4.60 33.98 5.17
CA ILE A 747 4.59 34.97 6.27
C ILE A 747 3.65 34.55 7.40
N LEU A 748 2.44 34.09 7.06
CA LEU A 748 1.46 33.60 8.04
C LEU A 748 2.00 32.45 8.88
N ASN A 749 2.81 31.62 8.28
CA ASN A 749 3.46 30.47 8.93
C ASN A 749 4.88 30.79 9.46
N GLN A 750 5.38 32.01 9.22
CA GLN A 750 6.70 32.48 9.64
C GLN A 750 7.87 31.67 9.08
N VAL A 751 7.71 31.09 7.90
CA VAL A 751 8.76 30.36 7.17
C VAL A 751 9.41 31.21 6.09
N ASP A 752 9.00 32.46 5.98
CA ASP A 752 9.45 33.45 5.01
C ASP A 752 10.83 34.02 5.36
N ARG A 753 11.51 34.59 4.37
CA ARG A 753 12.86 35.14 4.43
C ARG A 753 13.04 36.23 5.49
N PHE A 754 12.01 37.04 5.76
CA PHE A 754 12.09 38.15 6.70
C PHE A 754 12.02 37.63 8.13
N ASN A 755 11.09 36.74 8.45
CA ASN A 755 11.00 36.11 9.77
C ASN A 755 12.24 35.27 10.08
N LEU A 756 12.79 34.53 9.12
CA LEU A 756 14.02 33.75 9.29
C LEU A 756 15.23 34.64 9.58
N ALA A 757 15.37 35.77 8.86
CA ALA A 757 16.44 36.74 9.13
C ALA A 757 16.29 37.38 10.50
N MET A 758 15.06 37.71 10.95
CA MET A 758 14.81 38.21 12.31
C MET A 758 15.17 37.18 13.38
N ASP A 759 14.89 35.90 13.14
CA ASP A 759 15.27 34.83 14.07
C ASP A 759 16.79 34.74 14.28
N VAL A 760 17.58 34.93 13.21
CA VAL A 760 19.04 35.02 13.34
C VAL A 760 19.46 36.23 14.19
N ILE A 761 18.88 37.42 13.92
CA ILE A 761 19.21 38.63 14.67
C ILE A 761 18.90 38.47 16.16
N ASP A 762 17.79 37.82 16.48
CA ASP A 762 17.37 37.65 17.88
C ASP A 762 18.23 36.63 18.65
N ARG A 763 18.85 35.66 17.96
CA ARG A 763 19.58 34.55 18.57
C ARG A 763 21.11 34.68 18.52
N VAL A 764 21.64 35.55 17.64
CA VAL A 764 23.07 35.82 17.60
C VAL A 764 23.38 37.03 18.48
N PRO A 765 24.02 36.84 19.65
CA PRO A 765 24.15 37.88 20.64
C PRO A 765 24.84 39.16 20.13
N SER A 766 25.79 39.04 19.21
CA SER A 766 26.52 40.16 18.60
C SER A 766 25.63 41.10 17.75
N LEU A 767 24.47 40.60 17.28
CA LEU A 767 23.54 41.32 16.40
C LEU A 767 22.44 42.04 17.12
N GLN A 768 22.03 41.61 18.31
CA GLN A 768 20.79 42.06 18.97
C GLN A 768 20.64 43.61 19.08
N VAL A 769 21.71 44.32 19.35
CA VAL A 769 21.72 45.77 19.40
C VAL A 769 22.07 46.40 18.04
N ARG A 770 23.09 45.86 17.38
CA ARG A 770 23.63 46.41 16.12
C ARG A 770 22.64 46.34 14.97
N ALA A 771 21.87 45.26 14.91
CA ALA A 771 20.94 45.01 13.81
C ALA A 771 19.50 45.48 14.08
N ALA A 772 19.28 46.34 15.08
CA ALA A 772 17.94 46.86 15.39
C ALA A 772 17.26 47.54 14.18
N HIS A 773 18.02 48.34 13.42
CA HIS A 773 17.52 48.96 12.19
C HIS A 773 17.19 47.92 11.10
N THR A 774 18.02 46.89 10.98
CA THR A 774 17.74 45.79 10.03
C THR A 774 16.45 45.09 10.41
N LYS A 775 16.24 44.80 11.68
CA LYS A 775 15.03 44.17 12.16
C LYS A 775 13.77 45.00 11.91
N GLU A 776 13.86 46.30 12.09
CA GLU A 776 12.77 47.23 11.78
C GLU A 776 12.48 47.26 10.26
N TRP A 777 13.52 47.30 9.44
CA TRP A 777 13.38 47.22 8.00
C TRP A 777 12.70 45.89 7.58
N LEU A 778 13.08 44.74 8.16
CA LEU A 778 12.47 43.45 7.89
C LEU A 778 10.96 43.43 8.19
N LYS A 779 10.55 44.02 9.31
CA LYS A 779 9.12 44.19 9.65
C LYS A 779 8.37 45.03 8.62
N ASN A 780 8.98 46.12 8.17
CA ASN A 780 8.38 46.96 7.14
C ASN A 780 8.26 46.21 5.81
N GLN A 781 9.26 45.36 5.45
CA GLN A 781 9.14 44.52 4.26
C GLN A 781 7.97 43.53 4.31
N ILE A 782 7.66 42.98 5.49
CA ILE A 782 6.46 42.15 5.69
C ILE A 782 5.20 42.95 5.43
N ILE A 783 5.08 44.17 6.05
CA ILE A 783 3.92 45.03 5.89
C ILE A 783 3.73 45.40 4.42
N ASP A 784 4.81 45.92 3.77
CA ASP A 784 4.80 46.34 2.37
C ASP A 784 4.40 45.17 1.43
N SER A 785 4.85 43.95 1.71
CA SER A 785 4.51 42.78 0.93
C SER A 785 3.03 42.42 1.05
N ILE A 786 2.48 42.42 2.27
CA ILE A 786 1.06 42.19 2.52
C ILE A 786 0.19 43.27 1.86
N CYS A 787 0.56 44.55 1.99
CA CYS A 787 -0.16 45.66 1.35
C CYS A 787 -0.17 45.50 -0.18
N TYR A 788 0.99 45.20 -0.77
CA TYR A 788 1.12 45.01 -2.21
C TYR A 788 0.29 43.80 -2.70
N ALA A 789 0.34 42.69 -1.99
CA ALA A 789 -0.44 41.50 -2.30
C ALA A 789 -1.95 41.77 -2.27
N ASN A 790 -2.42 42.47 -1.25
CA ASN A 790 -3.83 42.87 -1.11
C ASN A 790 -4.32 43.82 -2.22
N GLU A 791 -3.45 44.69 -2.71
CA GLU A 791 -3.78 45.63 -3.78
C GLU A 791 -3.72 44.98 -5.18
N ASN A 792 -2.76 44.07 -5.41
CA ASN A 792 -2.41 43.60 -6.74
C ASN A 792 -2.74 42.09 -6.97
N GLY A 793 -3.02 41.32 -5.94
CA GLY A 793 -3.31 39.87 -6.01
C GLY A 793 -2.09 39.01 -6.36
N ILE A 794 -0.88 39.53 -6.28
CA ILE A 794 0.39 38.87 -6.58
C ILE A 794 1.48 39.34 -5.62
N ASP A 795 2.55 38.61 -5.45
CA ASP A 795 3.74 39.02 -4.74
C ASP A 795 4.50 40.14 -5.48
N ARG A 796 5.22 40.95 -4.73
CA ARG A 796 6.09 41.99 -5.31
C ARG A 796 7.09 41.41 -6.29
N PRO A 797 7.44 42.10 -7.41
CA PRO A 797 8.34 41.58 -8.43
C PRO A 797 9.70 41.10 -7.89
N GLU A 798 10.31 41.84 -6.96
CA GLU A 798 11.58 41.48 -6.35
C GLU A 798 11.53 40.22 -5.47
N ILE A 799 10.33 39.82 -5.02
CA ILE A 799 10.08 38.56 -4.30
C ILE A 799 9.85 37.43 -5.30
N ARG A 800 8.89 37.62 -6.19
CA ARG A 800 8.48 36.62 -7.19
C ARG A 800 9.62 36.23 -8.13
N ASP A 801 10.40 37.23 -8.57
CA ASP A 801 11.47 37.03 -9.53
C ASP A 801 12.85 36.95 -8.86
N TRP A 802 12.90 36.77 -7.53
CA TRP A 802 14.12 36.67 -6.75
C TRP A 802 15.03 35.56 -7.30
N LYS A 803 16.35 35.87 -7.32
CA LYS A 803 17.42 34.96 -7.71
C LYS A 803 18.55 35.07 -6.70
N TRP A 804 19.36 34.02 -6.55
CA TRP A 804 20.55 34.07 -5.74
C TRP A 804 21.54 35.11 -6.29
N PRO A 805 22.11 36.00 -5.47
CA PRO A 805 23.06 37.02 -5.91
C PRO A 805 24.34 36.35 -6.45
N THR A 806 24.68 36.60 -7.71
CA THR A 806 25.97 36.20 -8.28
C THR A 806 27.07 37.17 -7.95
N LYS A 807 28.32 36.72 -7.80
CA LYS A 807 29.49 37.56 -7.45
C LYS A 807 29.73 38.77 -8.38
N SER A 808 29.09 38.84 -9.54
CA SER A 808 29.19 39.95 -10.49
C SER A 808 28.38 41.18 -10.13
N ALA A 809 27.50 41.11 -9.15
CA ALA A 809 26.67 42.26 -8.68
C ALA A 809 27.25 42.93 -7.43
N GLN A 810 28.45 42.54 -6.97
CA GLN A 810 29.12 43.11 -5.78
C GLN A 810 30.36 43.94 -6.13
N SER A 811 30.50 44.38 -7.40
CA SER A 811 31.58 45.32 -7.79
C SER A 811 31.11 46.78 -7.85
#